data_c38cca41975ee5d8a805477704b5bb74
#
_entry.id   c38cca41975ee5d8a805477704b5bb74
#
_cell.length_a   1.000
_cell.length_b   1.000
_cell.length_c   1.000
_cell.angle_alpha   90.00
_cell.angle_beta   90.00
_cell.angle_gamma   90.00
#
_symmetry.space_group_name_H-M   'P 1'
#
loop_
_entity.id
_entity.type
_entity.pdbx_description
1 polymer ?
#
loop_
_entity_poly.entity_id
_entity_poly.type
_entity_poly.pdbx_seq_one_letter_code
_entity_poly.pdbx_strand_id
1 'polypeptide(L)'
;MNKEVLNKTLWGDYYITNKGGEKRIMSGARDKRKNPLFVTLILENLYKVYNTVMVQKDKKEVEKLSEALGVKVPVTVSKSTDHRNKLNFLMNGWLPLAPAVLEMAVDHLPSASNISEERAMKLMCSANHRFDSLPQQTQELKQAFISCNRSETAPIIVYVSKMFGVQRKNLPQDRSGRAAFTGGGGGQGLVTEEDLLARREEIRRRREATSCYDSSATELPLSEEEVAEMKKKHEQFLEDKRKAEEERQKWLEEEVFVAFARVFSGTLTVGQKVYVLGPKHDPSTVLSCLSEDKEIDEEEIKNFKHIHTCEVSGLYLMLGREMEHLECAPAGLVVGITGLEGSVIKSATLSSTLAMPAFTELTLGATPILRVAVETHDPRDLPKLRAGLKLLNQADPCVQVALQSSGEYVIVTAGEIHLQRCVDDLQERYAGVPIRTSDPIVPFRETIIPRPTVDRLNEAIEGENVNVRKTDNNDPLGVVEVNGRLGKLRVRAVPLPGPVTLILQQHEEVLHLVSLVGGTGTADSTDLQDPTSRMEGEKGEALQMQDLAKALENRQKLNREAVTAIAELKSSLDKAFQEAGGEWKNAINEIWSFGPDGRGPNILLNRIPAYARHSVWEKATTSDSPLALYDTSFVTGFQMATKAGPLCEEPMMGVCFVVEDWSLTLTTNTDLGEENTRTVNISSGQIISLSKDNLRKAFEQQCQRLVCAMYSCVISVTSEVVGKMYSVIGKRQGRVVDGDITEGSTSWNVTAYLPVIESMNFANELRKSTSGEAMPQLVFSHWEVLDIDPFWEPQTTEELMHWGEKSDSANLARKYINAVRKRKGLAIDEKIVEFAEKQRTLSKNK
;
A
#
# COMPACT_ATOMS: atom_id res chain seq x y z
N MET A 1 -10.30 12.77 -49.73
CA MET A 1 -10.24 11.35 -49.35
C MET A 1 -11.27 11.11 -48.25
N ASN A 2 -12.04 10.04 -48.31
CA ASN A 2 -13.09 9.79 -47.31
C ASN A 2 -12.45 9.49 -45.94
N LYS A 3 -12.96 10.10 -44.88
CA LYS A 3 -12.45 9.94 -43.48
C LYS A 3 -12.42 8.47 -43.03
N GLU A 4 -13.45 7.71 -43.40
CA GLU A 4 -13.52 6.28 -43.02
C GLU A 4 -12.46 5.42 -43.70
N VAL A 5 -12.20 5.68 -44.98
CA VAL A 5 -11.15 4.98 -45.75
C VAL A 5 -9.78 5.33 -45.17
N LEU A 6 -9.57 6.60 -44.81
CA LEU A 6 -8.32 7.05 -44.21
C LEU A 6 -8.09 6.37 -42.84
N ASN A 7 -9.11 6.31 -41.98
CA ASN A 7 -9.00 5.67 -40.67
C ASN A 7 -8.67 4.17 -40.77
N LYS A 8 -9.18 3.48 -41.78
CA LYS A 8 -8.88 2.04 -41.99
C LYS A 8 -7.51 1.77 -42.59
N THR A 9 -6.97 2.70 -43.40
CA THR A 9 -5.76 2.45 -44.16
C THR A 9 -4.50 3.18 -43.66
N LEU A 10 -4.68 4.19 -42.78
CA LEU A 10 -3.59 5.04 -42.28
C LEU A 10 -2.52 4.24 -41.53
N TRP A 11 -2.93 3.28 -40.70
CA TRP A 11 -2.05 2.48 -39.82
C TRP A 11 -1.55 1.17 -40.46
N GLY A 12 -1.98 0.89 -41.72
CA GLY A 12 -1.61 -0.35 -42.41
C GLY A 12 -0.47 -0.17 -43.39
N ASP A 13 -0.09 -1.27 -44.04
CA ASP A 13 0.94 -1.32 -45.07
C ASP A 13 0.41 -0.79 -46.45
N TYR A 14 -0.15 0.41 -46.43
CA TYR A 14 -0.74 1.09 -47.57
C TYR A 14 0.08 2.31 -48.00
N TYR A 15 0.13 2.58 -49.32
CA TYR A 15 0.82 3.74 -49.87
C TYR A 15 -0.03 4.44 -50.95
N ILE A 16 0.29 5.71 -51.23
CA ILE A 16 -0.36 6.49 -52.27
C ILE A 16 0.43 6.40 -53.59
N THR A 17 -0.27 6.12 -54.66
CA THR A 17 0.30 6.22 -56.01
C THR A 17 -0.53 7.17 -56.89
N ASN A 18 0.14 7.95 -57.74
CA ASN A 18 -0.50 8.76 -58.77
C ASN A 18 -0.49 7.99 -60.08
N LYS A 19 -1.65 7.51 -60.54
CA LYS A 19 -1.82 6.96 -61.88
C LYS A 19 -2.85 7.79 -62.60
N GLY A 20 -2.43 8.44 -63.69
CA GLY A 20 -3.35 9.21 -64.56
C GLY A 20 -3.95 10.47 -63.92
N GLY A 21 -3.26 11.08 -62.94
CA GLY A 21 -3.77 12.28 -62.22
C GLY A 21 -4.67 11.97 -61.01
N GLU A 22 -5.06 10.71 -60.80
CA GLU A 22 -5.81 10.29 -59.61
C GLU A 22 -4.90 9.68 -58.55
N LYS A 23 -5.10 10.11 -57.30
CA LYS A 23 -4.43 9.54 -56.15
C LYS A 23 -5.16 8.28 -55.67
N ARG A 24 -4.54 7.11 -55.78
CA ARG A 24 -5.09 5.81 -55.37
C ARG A 24 -4.29 5.21 -54.23
N ILE A 25 -5.01 4.59 -53.25
CA ILE A 25 -4.39 3.85 -52.13
C ILE A 25 -4.18 2.40 -52.60
N MET A 26 -2.94 1.93 -52.43
CA MET A 26 -2.54 0.57 -52.77
C MET A 26 -1.93 -0.11 -51.54
N SER A 27 -2.05 -1.43 -51.42
CA SER A 27 -1.45 -2.24 -50.37
C SER A 27 -0.02 -2.70 -50.75
N GLY A 28 0.79 -3.09 -49.72
CA GLY A 28 2.15 -3.60 -49.94
C GLY A 28 3.20 -2.50 -50.10
N ALA A 29 3.22 -1.53 -49.19
CA ALA A 29 4.21 -0.46 -49.17
C ALA A 29 5.62 -1.02 -48.92
N ARG A 30 5.79 -1.97 -48.04
CA ARG A 30 7.06 -2.64 -47.72
C ARG A 30 7.66 -3.37 -48.91
N ASP A 31 6.86 -4.19 -49.58
CA ASP A 31 7.31 -5.00 -50.72
C ASP A 31 7.79 -4.13 -51.91
N LYS A 32 7.18 -2.93 -52.05
CA LYS A 32 7.48 -1.99 -53.09
C LYS A 32 8.45 -0.90 -52.67
N ARG A 33 9.02 -0.95 -51.46
CA ARG A 33 9.94 0.04 -50.87
C ARG A 33 9.40 1.48 -50.99
N LYS A 34 8.10 1.65 -50.73
CA LYS A 34 7.42 2.95 -50.69
C LYS A 34 7.04 3.33 -49.27
N ASN A 35 7.03 4.63 -48.99
CA ASN A 35 6.62 5.12 -47.69
C ASN A 35 5.15 4.80 -47.40
N PRO A 36 4.82 4.23 -46.24
CA PRO A 36 3.43 4.02 -45.79
C PRO A 36 2.64 5.34 -45.72
N LEU A 37 1.31 5.25 -45.76
CA LEU A 37 0.42 6.41 -45.67
C LEU A 37 0.70 7.28 -44.44
N PHE A 38 0.95 6.68 -43.30
CA PHE A 38 1.25 7.40 -42.07
C PHE A 38 2.50 8.26 -42.20
N VAL A 39 3.55 7.70 -42.82
CA VAL A 39 4.79 8.46 -43.08
C VAL A 39 4.50 9.63 -44.00
N THR A 40 3.88 9.37 -45.18
CA THR A 40 3.68 10.39 -46.21
C THR A 40 2.71 11.49 -45.81
N LEU A 41 1.63 11.16 -45.09
CA LEU A 41 0.59 12.13 -44.73
C LEU A 41 0.83 12.81 -43.35
N ILE A 42 1.46 12.14 -42.44
CA ILE A 42 1.65 12.65 -41.06
C ILE A 42 3.11 13.03 -40.82
N LEU A 43 4.01 12.04 -40.83
CA LEU A 43 5.39 12.27 -40.42
C LEU A 43 6.15 13.24 -41.32
N GLU A 44 6.07 13.09 -42.65
CA GLU A 44 6.76 13.99 -43.60
C GLU A 44 6.31 15.45 -43.40
N ASN A 45 5.03 15.67 -43.15
CA ASN A 45 4.52 17.03 -42.91
C ASN A 45 5.00 17.61 -41.58
N LEU A 46 5.00 16.79 -40.49
CA LEU A 46 5.53 17.20 -39.18
C LEU A 46 7.03 17.52 -39.27
N TYR A 47 7.82 16.64 -39.92
CA TYR A 47 9.25 16.86 -40.12
C TYR A 47 9.55 18.06 -41.02
N LYS A 48 8.72 18.32 -42.02
CA LYS A 48 8.85 19.52 -42.86
C LYS A 48 8.68 20.79 -42.01
N VAL A 49 7.68 20.86 -41.14
CA VAL A 49 7.47 22.00 -40.24
C VAL A 49 8.68 22.14 -39.30
N TYR A 50 9.11 21.04 -38.68
CA TYR A 50 10.27 21.05 -37.80
C TYR A 50 11.55 21.52 -38.51
N ASN A 51 11.87 20.94 -39.66
CA ASN A 51 13.06 21.28 -40.43
C ASN A 51 13.08 22.74 -40.89
N THR A 52 11.95 23.26 -41.36
CA THR A 52 11.84 24.65 -41.80
C THR A 52 12.08 25.63 -40.67
N VAL A 53 11.51 25.36 -39.49
CA VAL A 53 11.57 26.27 -38.33
C VAL A 53 12.86 26.11 -37.52
N MET A 54 13.30 24.85 -37.27
CA MET A 54 14.42 24.58 -36.35
C MET A 54 15.75 24.41 -37.06
N VAL A 55 15.78 23.83 -38.29
CA VAL A 55 17.03 23.53 -39.03
C VAL A 55 17.34 24.61 -40.02
N GLN A 56 16.46 24.90 -40.95
CA GLN A 56 16.69 25.88 -42.03
C GLN A 56 16.64 27.33 -41.55
N LYS A 57 15.73 27.61 -40.57
CA LYS A 57 15.59 28.95 -39.95
C LYS A 57 15.31 30.10 -40.91
N ASP A 58 14.84 29.83 -42.12
CA ASP A 58 14.55 30.86 -43.13
C ASP A 58 13.19 31.50 -42.84
N LYS A 59 13.20 32.82 -42.54
CA LYS A 59 11.98 33.58 -42.23
C LYS A 59 10.95 33.56 -43.34
N LYS A 60 11.36 33.62 -44.59
CA LYS A 60 10.48 33.64 -45.76
C LYS A 60 9.74 32.29 -45.94
N GLU A 61 10.45 31.19 -45.69
CA GLU A 61 9.85 29.87 -45.74
C GLU A 61 8.92 29.59 -44.56
N VAL A 62 9.25 30.09 -43.37
CA VAL A 62 8.37 30.00 -42.20
C VAL A 62 7.07 30.79 -42.42
N GLU A 63 7.14 31.97 -43.05
CA GLU A 63 5.94 32.75 -43.41
C GLU A 63 5.07 32.02 -44.40
N LYS A 64 5.61 31.51 -45.49
CA LYS A 64 4.88 30.70 -46.48
C LYS A 64 4.26 29.45 -45.84
N LEU A 65 4.99 28.82 -44.88
CA LEU A 65 4.49 27.65 -44.16
C LEU A 65 3.33 28.02 -43.26
N SER A 66 3.45 29.16 -42.55
CA SER A 66 2.35 29.63 -41.66
C SER A 66 1.06 29.97 -42.45
N GLU A 67 1.20 30.56 -43.64
CA GLU A 67 0.09 30.79 -44.54
C GLU A 67 -0.54 29.49 -45.06
N ALA A 68 0.31 28.52 -45.45
CA ALA A 68 -0.15 27.21 -45.91
C ALA A 68 -0.88 26.39 -44.81
N LEU A 69 -0.47 26.58 -43.55
CA LEU A 69 -1.10 25.96 -42.38
C LEU A 69 -2.32 26.75 -41.84
N GLY A 70 -2.56 27.96 -42.39
CA GLY A 70 -3.66 28.82 -41.94
C GLY A 70 -3.47 29.44 -40.58
N VAL A 71 -2.24 29.44 -40.03
CA VAL A 71 -1.89 29.99 -38.71
C VAL A 71 -1.34 31.40 -38.81
N LYS A 72 -2.06 32.39 -38.27
CA LYS A 72 -1.61 33.78 -38.23
C LYS A 72 -0.57 33.97 -37.11
N VAL A 73 0.70 34.13 -37.48
CA VAL A 73 1.79 34.36 -36.54
C VAL A 73 1.86 35.84 -36.13
N PRO A 74 1.74 36.21 -34.85
CA PRO A 74 1.91 37.59 -34.42
C PRO A 74 3.30 38.13 -34.72
N VAL A 75 3.41 39.45 -35.04
CA VAL A 75 4.66 40.12 -35.38
C VAL A 75 5.72 39.97 -34.27
N THR A 76 5.28 39.92 -33.02
CA THR A 76 6.15 39.69 -31.85
C THR A 76 6.84 38.33 -31.92
N VAL A 77 6.11 37.26 -32.24
CA VAL A 77 6.63 35.89 -32.38
C VAL A 77 7.48 35.74 -33.65
N SER A 78 7.07 36.35 -34.76
CA SER A 78 7.84 36.34 -36.02
C SER A 78 9.22 37.01 -35.86
N LYS A 79 9.32 38.08 -35.08
CA LYS A 79 10.59 38.81 -34.82
C LYS A 79 11.44 38.18 -33.73
N SER A 80 10.89 37.25 -32.92
CA SER A 80 11.66 36.55 -31.91
C SER A 80 12.86 35.80 -32.48
N THR A 81 13.96 35.78 -31.76
CA THR A 81 15.14 34.95 -32.08
C THR A 81 14.99 33.50 -31.64
N ASP A 82 14.01 33.23 -30.78
CA ASP A 82 13.72 31.87 -30.25
C ASP A 82 12.88 31.06 -31.25
N HIS A 83 13.55 30.14 -31.95
CA HIS A 83 12.93 29.26 -32.94
C HIS A 83 12.00 28.23 -32.30
N ARG A 84 12.28 27.85 -31.05
CA ARG A 84 11.45 26.89 -30.30
C ARG A 84 10.08 27.47 -29.96
N ASN A 85 10.07 28.76 -29.62
CA ASN A 85 8.83 29.47 -29.35
C ASN A 85 7.97 29.63 -30.61
N LYS A 86 8.63 29.89 -31.75
CA LYS A 86 7.97 29.92 -33.09
C LYS A 86 7.36 28.57 -33.42
N LEU A 87 8.11 27.49 -33.24
CA LEU A 87 7.63 26.14 -33.51
C LEU A 87 6.40 25.80 -32.61
N ASN A 88 6.51 26.05 -31.32
CA ASN A 88 5.41 25.86 -30.40
C ASN A 88 4.15 26.64 -30.79
N PHE A 89 4.30 27.88 -31.16
CA PHE A 89 3.19 28.70 -31.62
C PHE A 89 2.52 28.15 -32.89
N LEU A 90 3.31 27.77 -33.89
CA LEU A 90 2.82 27.17 -35.16
C LEU A 90 2.12 25.82 -34.88
N MET A 91 2.74 24.96 -34.06
CA MET A 91 2.17 23.65 -33.73
C MET A 91 0.89 23.75 -32.93
N ASN A 92 0.83 24.66 -31.96
CA ASN A 92 -0.39 24.90 -31.19
C ASN A 92 -1.54 25.51 -32.04
N GLY A 93 -1.21 26.30 -33.03
CA GLY A 93 -2.22 26.82 -33.98
C GLY A 93 -2.68 25.82 -35.02
N TRP A 94 -1.79 24.89 -35.41
CA TRP A 94 -2.10 23.88 -36.45
C TRP A 94 -2.69 22.61 -35.87
N LEU A 95 -2.06 22.03 -34.82
CA LEU A 95 -2.47 20.77 -34.17
C LEU A 95 -2.53 20.96 -32.66
N PRO A 96 -3.58 21.66 -32.15
CA PRO A 96 -3.72 21.87 -30.73
C PRO A 96 -3.99 20.54 -30.00
N LEU A 97 -3.05 20.12 -29.14
CA LEU A 97 -3.13 18.84 -28.42
C LEU A 97 -4.26 18.83 -27.38
N ALA A 98 -4.43 19.91 -26.63
CA ALA A 98 -5.41 19.96 -25.55
C ALA A 98 -6.86 19.79 -26.04
N PRO A 99 -7.35 20.53 -27.06
CA PRO A 99 -8.66 20.26 -27.64
C PRO A 99 -8.83 18.82 -28.15
N ALA A 100 -7.83 18.27 -28.84
CA ALA A 100 -7.91 16.91 -29.36
C ALA A 100 -8.04 15.86 -28.26
N VAL A 101 -7.29 16.01 -27.15
CA VAL A 101 -7.41 15.11 -25.98
C VAL A 101 -8.75 15.28 -25.28
N LEU A 102 -9.25 16.51 -25.14
CA LEU A 102 -10.52 16.78 -24.50
C LEU A 102 -11.71 16.25 -25.35
N GLU A 103 -11.67 16.44 -26.66
CA GLU A 103 -12.68 15.88 -27.57
C GLU A 103 -12.66 14.34 -27.53
N MET A 104 -11.48 13.72 -27.58
CA MET A 104 -11.34 12.28 -27.43
C MET A 104 -11.90 11.78 -26.07
N ALA A 105 -11.64 12.50 -25.01
CA ALA A 105 -12.16 12.16 -23.69
C ALA A 105 -13.68 12.24 -23.65
N VAL A 106 -14.29 13.28 -24.25
CA VAL A 106 -15.74 13.43 -24.33
C VAL A 106 -16.40 12.34 -25.18
N ASP A 107 -15.74 11.95 -26.29
CA ASP A 107 -16.29 10.98 -27.22
C ASP A 107 -16.18 9.53 -26.71
N HIS A 108 -15.14 9.19 -25.96
CA HIS A 108 -14.82 7.81 -25.62
C HIS A 108 -15.02 7.46 -24.14
N LEU A 109 -14.95 8.43 -23.21
CA LEU A 109 -15.15 8.15 -21.80
C LEU A 109 -16.65 8.05 -21.48
N PRO A 110 -17.08 6.98 -20.76
CA PRO A 110 -18.45 6.84 -20.36
C PRO A 110 -18.88 7.90 -19.34
N SER A 111 -20.13 8.35 -19.42
CA SER A 111 -20.70 9.24 -18.41
C SER A 111 -20.96 8.50 -17.08
N ALA A 112 -21.23 9.24 -16.02
CA ALA A 112 -21.52 8.68 -14.71
C ALA A 112 -22.76 7.75 -14.70
N SER A 113 -23.70 7.98 -15.62
CA SER A 113 -24.90 7.16 -15.78
C SER A 113 -24.68 5.87 -16.57
N ASN A 114 -23.52 5.67 -17.18
CA ASN A 114 -23.22 4.50 -18.02
C ASN A 114 -22.44 3.43 -17.26
N ILE A 115 -22.74 3.26 -15.98
CA ILE A 115 -22.13 2.20 -15.19
C ILE A 115 -22.81 0.86 -15.51
N SER A 116 -22.00 -0.19 -15.76
CA SER A 116 -22.55 -1.53 -15.97
C SER A 116 -23.03 -2.13 -14.65
N GLU A 117 -24.05 -2.98 -14.72
CA GLU A 117 -24.61 -3.68 -13.57
C GLU A 117 -23.57 -4.54 -12.86
N GLU A 118 -22.73 -5.25 -13.63
CA GLU A 118 -21.63 -6.05 -13.10
C GLU A 118 -20.62 -5.22 -12.31
N ARG A 119 -20.27 -4.02 -12.82
CA ARG A 119 -19.36 -3.13 -12.14
C ARG A 119 -19.96 -2.55 -10.87
N ALA A 120 -21.24 -2.23 -10.89
CA ALA A 120 -21.96 -1.78 -9.70
C ALA A 120 -21.96 -2.84 -8.61
N MET A 121 -22.24 -4.10 -8.96
CA MET A 121 -22.18 -5.23 -8.04
C MET A 121 -20.77 -5.45 -7.48
N LYS A 122 -19.73 -5.36 -8.30
CA LYS A 122 -18.33 -5.50 -7.86
C LYS A 122 -17.87 -4.37 -6.90
N LEU A 123 -18.43 -3.18 -7.05
CA LEU A 123 -18.13 -2.07 -6.14
C LEU A 123 -18.89 -2.18 -4.82
N MET A 124 -20.15 -2.61 -4.85
CA MET A 124 -21.01 -2.76 -3.67
C MET A 124 -20.79 -4.05 -2.91
N CYS A 125 -20.13 -5.03 -3.52
CA CYS A 125 -19.84 -6.32 -2.90
C CYS A 125 -18.37 -6.65 -3.13
N SER A 126 -17.68 -7.11 -2.11
CA SER A 126 -16.31 -7.61 -2.30
C SER A 126 -16.35 -8.74 -3.34
N ALA A 127 -15.31 -8.88 -4.16
CA ALA A 127 -15.21 -9.89 -5.22
C ALA A 127 -15.51 -11.32 -4.75
N ASN A 128 -15.51 -11.54 -3.45
CA ASN A 128 -15.59 -12.83 -2.80
C ASN A 128 -17.02 -13.23 -2.36
N HIS A 129 -17.94 -12.28 -2.26
CA HIS A 129 -19.32 -12.52 -1.80
C HIS A 129 -20.33 -12.42 -2.94
N ARG A 130 -21.44 -13.16 -2.82
CA ARG A 130 -22.56 -13.04 -3.74
C ARG A 130 -23.38 -11.81 -3.40
N PHE A 131 -23.69 -10.98 -4.41
CA PHE A 131 -24.55 -9.82 -4.23
C PHE A 131 -25.94 -10.23 -3.71
N ASP A 132 -26.48 -11.36 -4.17
CA ASP A 132 -27.78 -11.89 -3.76
C ASP A 132 -27.83 -12.34 -2.29
N SER A 133 -26.69 -12.50 -1.62
CA SER A 133 -26.63 -12.83 -0.19
C SER A 133 -26.76 -11.61 0.71
N LEU A 134 -26.73 -10.42 0.16
CA LEU A 134 -26.92 -9.17 0.89
C LEU A 134 -28.39 -8.94 1.25
N PRO A 135 -28.67 -8.18 2.32
CA PRO A 135 -30.05 -7.83 2.71
C PRO A 135 -30.83 -7.20 1.56
N GLN A 136 -32.15 -7.41 1.54
CA GLN A 136 -33.01 -6.88 0.49
C GLN A 136 -32.90 -5.37 0.34
N GLN A 137 -32.81 -4.65 1.46
CA GLN A 137 -32.61 -3.19 1.46
C GLN A 137 -31.32 -2.77 0.73
N THR A 138 -30.25 -3.54 0.86
CA THR A 138 -28.99 -3.33 0.14
C THR A 138 -29.14 -3.61 -1.37
N GLN A 139 -29.90 -4.62 -1.74
CA GLN A 139 -30.14 -4.95 -3.15
C GLN A 139 -30.96 -3.85 -3.85
N GLU A 140 -31.89 -3.23 -3.15
CA GLU A 140 -32.69 -2.11 -3.66
C GLU A 140 -31.84 -0.86 -3.93
N LEU A 141 -30.82 -0.60 -3.11
CA LEU A 141 -29.88 0.51 -3.32
C LEU A 141 -29.08 0.42 -4.64
N LYS A 142 -28.89 -0.77 -5.18
CA LYS A 142 -28.24 -0.99 -6.48
C LYS A 142 -28.96 -0.23 -7.62
N GLN A 143 -30.29 -0.17 -7.60
CA GLN A 143 -31.05 0.56 -8.62
C GLN A 143 -30.78 2.07 -8.55
N ALA A 144 -30.76 2.64 -7.34
CA ALA A 144 -30.42 4.04 -7.15
C ALA A 144 -28.99 4.37 -7.59
N PHE A 145 -28.05 3.45 -7.34
CA PHE A 145 -26.65 3.56 -7.75
C PHE A 145 -26.47 3.55 -9.28
N ILE A 146 -27.08 2.58 -9.98
CA ILE A 146 -26.98 2.45 -11.45
C ILE A 146 -27.66 3.62 -12.17
N SER A 147 -28.86 4.03 -11.70
CA SER A 147 -29.62 5.12 -12.32
C SER A 147 -28.99 6.50 -12.14
N CYS A 148 -27.93 6.62 -11.29
CA CYS A 148 -27.31 7.91 -10.93
C CYS A 148 -28.40 8.93 -10.54
N ASN A 149 -29.27 8.53 -9.60
CA ASN A 149 -30.46 9.30 -9.24
C ASN A 149 -30.07 10.61 -8.55
N ARG A 150 -30.52 11.75 -9.07
CA ARG A 150 -30.20 13.10 -8.59
C ARG A 150 -31.25 13.72 -7.69
N SER A 151 -32.35 12.99 -7.42
CA SER A 151 -33.44 13.57 -6.61
C SER A 151 -32.96 13.76 -5.15
N GLU A 152 -33.46 14.78 -4.48
CA GLU A 152 -33.17 15.05 -3.07
C GLU A 152 -33.66 13.95 -2.14
N THR A 153 -34.66 13.19 -2.55
CA THR A 153 -35.25 12.05 -1.84
C THR A 153 -34.50 10.75 -2.07
N ALA A 154 -33.57 10.70 -3.03
CA ALA A 154 -32.79 9.49 -3.30
C ALA A 154 -31.77 9.21 -2.18
N PRO A 155 -31.50 7.93 -1.89
CA PRO A 155 -30.46 7.59 -0.91
C PRO A 155 -29.11 8.14 -1.36
N ILE A 156 -28.39 8.76 -0.43
CA ILE A 156 -27.06 9.30 -0.68
C ILE A 156 -26.07 8.15 -0.69
N ILE A 157 -25.31 8.07 -1.77
CA ILE A 157 -24.21 7.10 -1.92
C ILE A 157 -23.00 7.85 -2.47
N VAL A 158 -21.97 7.96 -1.65
CA VAL A 158 -20.72 8.67 -1.98
C VAL A 158 -19.53 7.78 -1.63
N TYR A 159 -18.57 7.70 -2.53
CA TYR A 159 -17.30 7.02 -2.27
C TYR A 159 -16.18 8.02 -2.08
N VAL A 160 -15.51 7.94 -0.94
CA VAL A 160 -14.30 8.68 -0.62
C VAL A 160 -13.10 7.79 -0.94
N SER A 161 -12.31 8.20 -1.93
CA SER A 161 -11.16 7.41 -2.39
C SER A 161 -9.86 7.76 -1.67
N LYS A 162 -9.70 9.01 -1.22
CA LYS A 162 -8.54 9.47 -0.46
C LYS A 162 -8.85 10.77 0.30
N MET A 163 -8.00 11.05 1.29
CA MET A 163 -7.95 12.35 1.97
C MET A 163 -6.67 13.10 1.57
N PHE A 164 -6.71 14.41 1.54
CA PHE A 164 -5.52 15.24 1.32
C PHE A 164 -5.62 16.55 2.11
N GLY A 165 -4.47 16.99 2.61
CA GLY A 165 -4.38 18.22 3.39
C GLY A 165 -4.27 19.46 2.49
N VAL A 166 -5.08 20.48 2.78
CA VAL A 166 -5.06 21.78 2.12
C VAL A 166 -4.96 22.85 3.19
N GLN A 167 -4.09 23.81 3.00
CA GLN A 167 -4.04 24.95 3.92
C GLN A 167 -5.35 25.75 3.84
N ARG A 168 -5.92 26.09 4.98
CA ARG A 168 -7.21 26.76 5.09
C ARG A 168 -7.28 28.07 4.27
N LYS A 169 -6.17 28.78 4.12
CA LYS A 169 -6.08 29.99 3.27
C LYS A 169 -6.35 29.74 1.78
N ASN A 170 -6.13 28.50 1.31
CA ASN A 170 -6.32 28.10 -0.08
C ASN A 170 -7.73 27.58 -0.35
N LEU A 171 -8.55 27.37 0.68
CA LEU A 171 -9.95 27.03 0.53
C LEU A 171 -10.77 28.32 0.26
N PRO A 172 -11.67 28.31 -0.71
CA PRO A 172 -12.59 29.43 -0.93
C PRO A 172 -13.43 29.61 0.35
N GLN A 173 -13.36 30.80 0.91
CA GLN A 173 -14.08 31.12 2.15
C GLN A 173 -15.59 31.25 1.83
N ASP A 174 -16.37 30.52 2.57
CA ASP A 174 -17.83 30.65 2.54
C ASP A 174 -18.25 32.06 2.98
N ARG A 175 -19.26 32.63 2.31
CA ARG A 175 -19.82 33.94 2.72
C ARG A 175 -20.40 33.91 4.13
N SER A 176 -20.85 32.71 4.60
CA SER A 176 -21.39 32.51 5.95
C SER A 176 -20.31 32.40 7.02
N GLY A 177 -19.11 31.89 6.74
CA GLY A 177 -17.99 31.80 7.66
C GLY A 177 -17.40 33.17 8.04
N ARG A 178 -17.64 34.21 7.25
CA ARG A 178 -17.33 35.61 7.62
C ARG A 178 -18.15 36.11 8.81
N ALA A 179 -19.33 35.59 9.03
CA ALA A 179 -20.21 36.02 10.09
C ALA A 179 -19.83 35.41 11.47
N ALA A 180 -19.30 34.19 11.50
CA ALA A 180 -18.95 33.51 12.75
C ALA A 180 -17.71 34.09 13.46
N PHE A 181 -16.77 34.68 12.70
CA PHE A 181 -15.54 35.26 13.24
C PHE A 181 -15.69 36.77 13.53
N THR A 182 -16.81 37.39 13.14
CA THR A 182 -17.06 38.84 13.38
C THR A 182 -17.84 39.14 14.67
N GLY A 183 -18.02 38.13 15.54
CA GLY A 183 -18.65 38.28 16.86
C GLY A 183 -17.85 39.10 17.88
N GLY A 184 -16.78 39.75 17.48
CA GLY A 184 -16.00 40.67 18.31
C GLY A 184 -15.31 41.73 17.47
N GLY A 185 -16.03 42.79 17.13
CA GLY A 185 -15.45 44.07 16.76
C GLY A 185 -14.75 44.22 15.41
N GLY A 186 -15.45 44.72 14.42
CA GLY A 186 -14.91 45.48 13.30
C GLY A 186 -14.72 44.73 11.99
N GLY A 187 -15.79 44.51 11.25
CA GLY A 187 -15.82 43.89 9.91
C GLY A 187 -15.08 44.69 8.81
N GLN A 188 -14.34 44.02 7.99
CA GLN A 188 -14.05 44.42 6.62
C GLN A 188 -14.66 43.36 5.66
N GLY A 189 -16.00 43.46 5.41
CA GLY A 189 -16.64 42.88 4.24
C GLY A 189 -16.11 43.52 2.96
N LEU A 190 -16.18 42.85 1.83
CA LEU A 190 -16.07 43.46 0.51
C LEU A 190 -16.97 44.69 0.53
N VAL A 191 -16.32 45.86 0.57
CA VAL A 191 -17.00 47.16 0.64
C VAL A 191 -17.68 47.30 -0.71
N THR A 192 -18.99 47.15 -0.75
CA THR A 192 -19.75 47.57 -1.91
C THR A 192 -19.52 49.05 -2.12
N GLU A 193 -19.70 49.53 -3.34
CA GLU A 193 -19.53 50.98 -3.66
C GLU A 193 -20.44 51.82 -2.77
N GLU A 194 -21.58 51.30 -2.34
CA GLU A 194 -22.50 51.89 -1.36
C GLU A 194 -21.95 51.98 0.06
N ASP A 195 -21.21 50.93 0.52
CA ASP A 195 -20.54 50.94 1.81
C ASP A 195 -19.34 51.89 1.84
N LEU A 196 -18.66 52.05 0.69
CA LEU A 196 -17.61 53.05 0.54
C LEU A 196 -18.20 54.49 0.55
N LEU A 197 -19.36 54.68 -0.04
CA LEU A 197 -20.05 55.95 -0.03
C LEU A 197 -20.56 56.28 1.40
N ALA A 198 -21.19 55.31 2.07
CA ALA A 198 -21.66 55.46 3.46
C ALA A 198 -20.51 55.78 4.41
N ARG A 199 -19.36 55.13 4.26
CA ARG A 199 -18.16 55.37 5.06
C ARG A 199 -17.49 56.72 4.77
N ARG A 200 -17.53 57.15 3.50
CA ARG A 200 -17.11 58.52 3.11
C ARG A 200 -18.04 59.58 3.68
N GLU A 201 -19.33 59.35 3.73
CA GLU A 201 -20.29 60.23 4.34
C GLU A 201 -20.15 60.29 5.86
N GLU A 202 -19.88 59.18 6.52
CA GLU A 202 -19.63 59.10 7.95
C GLU A 202 -18.31 59.79 8.35
N ILE A 203 -17.24 59.64 7.56
CA ILE A 203 -15.97 60.37 7.74
C ILE A 203 -16.20 61.88 7.49
N ARG A 204 -17.04 62.25 6.53
CA ARG A 204 -17.41 63.61 6.24
C ARG A 204 -18.22 64.22 7.38
N ARG A 205 -19.21 63.54 7.93
CA ARG A 205 -19.98 63.92 9.10
C ARG A 205 -19.09 64.07 10.35
N ARG A 206 -18.14 63.16 10.57
CA ARG A 206 -17.15 63.25 11.65
C ARG A 206 -16.24 64.42 11.47
N ARG A 207 -15.80 64.75 10.25
CA ARG A 207 -14.99 65.95 9.96
C ARG A 207 -15.80 67.25 10.11
N GLU A 208 -17.05 67.21 9.65
CA GLU A 208 -17.95 68.37 9.85
C GLU A 208 -18.31 68.61 11.35
N ALA A 209 -18.50 67.49 12.13
CA ALA A 209 -18.69 67.56 13.58
C ALA A 209 -17.43 68.10 14.31
N THR A 210 -16.21 67.67 13.84
CA THR A 210 -14.94 68.20 14.41
C THR A 210 -14.66 69.62 13.96
N SER A 211 -15.15 70.04 12.81
CA SER A 211 -15.03 71.46 12.33
C SER A 211 -16.00 72.43 13.01
N CYS A 212 -17.07 71.91 13.62
CA CYS A 212 -18.00 72.78 14.43
C CYS A 212 -17.54 72.99 15.89
N TYR A 213 -16.42 72.38 16.31
CA TYR A 213 -15.94 72.42 17.67
C TYR A 213 -14.77 73.43 17.85
N ASP A 214 -14.45 74.17 16.82
CA ASP A 214 -13.34 75.14 16.90
C ASP A 214 -13.85 76.56 17.12
N SER A 215 -14.54 76.77 18.23
CA SER A 215 -14.57 78.08 18.93
C SER A 215 -15.35 77.95 20.27
N SER A 216 -14.59 78.08 21.35
CA SER A 216 -15.02 78.28 22.73
C SER A 216 -15.42 77.03 23.54
N ALA A 217 -14.46 76.24 23.96
CA ALA A 217 -14.47 75.57 25.24
C ALA A 217 -13.03 75.46 25.76
N THR A 218 -12.78 76.08 26.87
CA THR A 218 -11.60 75.96 27.69
C THR A 218 -11.46 74.50 28.11
N GLU A 219 -10.61 73.78 27.43
CA GLU A 219 -10.21 72.39 27.85
C GLU A 219 -9.39 72.52 29.13
N LEU A 220 -9.94 72.02 30.23
CA LEU A 220 -9.12 71.68 31.39
C LEU A 220 -8.09 70.59 30.94
N PRO A 221 -6.80 70.80 31.21
CA PRO A 221 -5.82 69.77 30.82
C PRO A 221 -6.15 68.46 31.55
N LEU A 222 -6.36 67.37 30.80
CA LEU A 222 -6.47 66.01 31.30
C LEU A 222 -5.32 65.78 32.25
N SER A 223 -5.59 65.21 33.42
CA SER A 223 -4.55 64.91 34.40
C SER A 223 -3.55 63.87 33.77
N GLU A 224 -2.28 63.99 34.16
CA GLU A 224 -1.24 63.04 33.67
C GLU A 224 -1.64 61.60 33.92
N GLU A 225 -2.45 61.26 34.94
CA GLU A 225 -2.98 59.94 35.23
C GLU A 225 -4.01 59.47 34.20
N GLU A 226 -4.90 60.30 33.70
CA GLU A 226 -5.90 59.97 32.68
C GLU A 226 -5.24 59.75 31.31
N VAL A 227 -4.20 60.51 30.98
CA VAL A 227 -3.39 60.33 29.78
C VAL A 227 -2.60 58.98 29.84
N ALA A 228 -2.08 58.67 31.04
CA ALA A 228 -1.37 57.40 31.25
C ALA A 228 -2.32 56.17 31.17
N GLU A 229 -3.54 56.34 31.68
CA GLU A 229 -4.57 55.26 31.60
C GLU A 229 -5.07 55.08 30.17
N MET A 230 -5.27 56.12 29.39
CA MET A 230 -5.60 56.04 27.97
C MET A 230 -4.47 55.41 27.13
N LYS A 231 -3.21 55.75 27.43
CA LYS A 231 -2.07 55.08 26.77
C LYS A 231 -2.00 53.60 27.11
N LYS A 232 -2.20 53.20 28.36
CA LYS A 232 -2.27 51.78 28.74
C LYS A 232 -3.40 51.05 28.05
N LYS A 233 -4.60 51.60 27.99
CA LYS A 233 -5.74 51.02 27.27
C LYS A 233 -5.47 50.91 25.76
N HIS A 234 -4.78 51.88 25.19
CA HIS A 234 -4.39 51.84 23.77
C HIS A 234 -3.30 50.84 23.49
N GLU A 235 -2.29 50.70 24.34
CA GLU A 235 -1.27 49.65 24.25
C GLU A 235 -1.89 48.27 24.42
N GLN A 236 -2.79 48.06 25.36
CA GLN A 236 -3.50 46.82 25.58
C GLN A 236 -4.37 46.45 24.36
N PHE A 237 -5.08 47.43 23.77
CA PHE A 237 -5.85 47.22 22.53
C PHE A 237 -4.96 46.84 21.33
N LEU A 238 -3.78 47.45 21.21
CA LEU A 238 -2.82 47.11 20.15
C LEU A 238 -2.23 45.71 20.35
N GLU A 239 -1.98 45.36 21.60
CA GLU A 239 -1.47 43.99 21.93
C GLU A 239 -2.53 42.92 21.68
N ASP A 240 -3.78 43.16 22.07
CA ASP A 240 -4.90 42.23 21.80
C ASP A 240 -5.17 42.11 20.29
N LYS A 241 -5.06 43.20 19.55
CA LYS A 241 -5.18 43.20 18.09
C LYS A 241 -4.04 42.40 17.42
N ARG A 242 -2.81 42.51 17.95
CA ARG A 242 -1.67 41.73 17.45
C ARG A 242 -1.84 40.23 17.73
N LYS A 243 -2.28 39.87 18.95
CA LYS A 243 -2.59 38.48 19.31
C LYS A 243 -3.68 37.91 18.44
N ALA A 244 -4.76 38.66 18.21
CA ALA A 244 -5.84 38.22 17.31
C ALA A 244 -5.38 38.04 15.85
N GLU A 245 -4.45 38.89 15.39
CA GLU A 245 -3.86 38.77 14.05
C GLU A 245 -2.91 37.56 13.94
N GLU A 246 -2.10 37.30 14.98
CA GLU A 246 -1.25 36.09 15.09
C GLU A 246 -2.07 34.79 15.17
N GLU A 247 -3.15 34.79 15.96
CA GLU A 247 -4.08 33.65 16.02
C GLU A 247 -4.79 33.41 14.68
N ARG A 248 -5.18 34.48 14.00
CA ARG A 248 -5.77 34.44 12.68
C ARG A 248 -4.80 33.89 11.63
N GLN A 249 -3.53 34.30 11.67
CA GLN A 249 -2.52 33.75 10.77
C GLN A 249 -2.28 32.26 11.03
N LYS A 250 -2.16 31.87 12.29
CA LYS A 250 -2.06 30.44 12.67
C LYS A 250 -3.26 29.64 12.18
N TRP A 251 -4.48 30.15 12.35
CA TRP A 251 -5.69 29.51 11.88
C TRP A 251 -5.74 29.39 10.36
N LEU A 252 -5.24 30.39 9.60
CA LEU A 252 -5.16 30.34 8.14
C LEU A 252 -4.08 29.38 7.62
N GLU A 253 -3.04 29.16 8.40
CA GLU A 253 -1.97 28.21 8.09
C GLU A 253 -2.33 26.78 8.47
N GLU A 254 -3.36 26.59 9.30
CA GLU A 254 -3.85 25.25 9.69
C GLU A 254 -4.29 24.46 8.48
N GLU A 255 -3.87 23.19 8.43
CA GLU A 255 -4.27 22.25 7.38
C GLU A 255 -5.66 21.68 7.68
N VAL A 256 -6.52 21.74 6.68
CA VAL A 256 -7.83 21.10 6.66
C VAL A 256 -7.78 19.91 5.72
N PHE A 257 -8.27 18.77 6.17
CA PHE A 257 -8.34 17.59 5.31
C PHE A 257 -9.60 17.62 4.46
N VAL A 258 -9.39 17.50 3.17
CA VAL A 258 -10.45 17.43 2.15
C VAL A 258 -10.52 16.01 1.62
N ALA A 259 -11.71 15.42 1.65
CA ALA A 259 -11.97 14.11 1.08
C ALA A 259 -12.20 14.22 -0.43
N PHE A 260 -11.44 13.48 -1.22
CA PHE A 260 -11.68 13.31 -2.64
C PHE A 260 -12.76 12.26 -2.85
N ALA A 261 -13.93 12.70 -3.24
CA ALA A 261 -15.13 11.86 -3.26
C ALA A 261 -15.90 11.94 -4.58
N ARG A 262 -16.59 10.84 -4.91
CA ARG A 262 -17.53 10.77 -6.02
C ARG A 262 -18.93 10.49 -5.51
N VAL A 263 -19.90 11.32 -5.92
CA VAL A 263 -21.31 11.12 -5.61
C VAL A 263 -21.93 10.21 -6.67
N PHE A 264 -22.46 9.06 -6.25
CA PHE A 264 -23.09 8.08 -7.14
C PHE A 264 -24.63 8.17 -7.15
N SER A 265 -25.24 8.51 -6.01
CA SER A 265 -26.68 8.66 -5.86
C SER A 265 -27.02 9.74 -4.86
N GLY A 266 -28.15 10.38 -5.03
CA GLY A 266 -28.62 11.47 -4.18
C GLY A 266 -27.97 12.82 -4.48
N THR A 267 -28.32 13.82 -3.71
CA THR A 267 -27.72 15.14 -3.71
C THR A 267 -27.20 15.43 -2.33
N LEU A 268 -25.88 15.65 -2.23
CA LEU A 268 -25.21 15.98 -0.98
C LEU A 268 -25.26 17.49 -0.76
N THR A 269 -25.64 17.94 0.44
CA THR A 269 -25.74 19.36 0.80
C THR A 269 -24.83 19.66 2.00
N VAL A 270 -24.40 20.93 2.10
CA VAL A 270 -23.66 21.41 3.27
C VAL A 270 -24.56 21.37 4.49
N GLY A 271 -24.03 20.96 5.65
CA GLY A 271 -24.78 20.81 6.91
C GLY A 271 -25.52 19.49 7.03
N GLN A 272 -25.45 18.61 6.03
CA GLN A 272 -26.13 17.32 6.06
C GLN A 272 -25.38 16.28 6.89
N LYS A 273 -26.13 15.56 7.75
CA LYS A 273 -25.60 14.42 8.49
C LYS A 273 -25.57 13.18 7.60
N VAL A 274 -24.42 12.50 7.56
CA VAL A 274 -24.20 11.27 6.81
C VAL A 274 -23.52 10.22 7.66
N TYR A 275 -23.78 8.96 7.38
CA TYR A 275 -23.05 7.84 7.96
C TYR A 275 -21.76 7.61 7.18
N VAL A 276 -20.65 7.52 7.88
CA VAL A 276 -19.35 7.14 7.33
C VAL A 276 -19.13 5.67 7.60
N LEU A 277 -19.15 4.87 6.54
CA LEU A 277 -19.03 3.42 6.57
C LEU A 277 -17.59 3.05 6.23
N GLY A 278 -16.87 2.49 7.21
CA GLY A 278 -15.48 2.05 7.01
C GLY A 278 -15.39 0.75 6.19
N PRO A 279 -14.19 0.37 5.72
CA PRO A 279 -14.00 -0.77 4.81
C PRO A 279 -14.48 -2.13 5.32
N LYS A 280 -14.57 -2.30 6.64
CA LYS A 280 -15.04 -3.55 7.29
C LYS A 280 -16.54 -3.53 7.66
N HIS A 281 -17.30 -2.54 7.21
CA HIS A 281 -18.73 -2.47 7.46
C HIS A 281 -19.47 -3.57 6.69
N ASP A 282 -20.27 -4.38 7.41
CA ASP A 282 -21.15 -5.39 6.86
C ASP A 282 -22.62 -5.05 7.19
N PRO A 283 -23.45 -4.71 6.19
CA PRO A 283 -24.83 -4.35 6.39
C PRO A 283 -25.66 -5.50 7.00
N SER A 284 -25.30 -6.76 6.74
CA SER A 284 -26.02 -7.92 7.26
C SER A 284 -26.00 -8.00 8.78
N THR A 285 -24.80 -7.75 9.36
CA THR A 285 -24.61 -7.75 10.83
C THR A 285 -25.30 -6.57 11.50
N VAL A 286 -25.20 -5.40 10.90
CA VAL A 286 -25.77 -4.18 11.48
C VAL A 286 -27.29 -4.21 11.44
N LEU A 287 -27.88 -4.59 10.30
CA LEU A 287 -29.35 -4.67 10.16
C LEU A 287 -29.98 -5.79 11.01
N SER A 288 -29.26 -6.88 11.29
CA SER A 288 -29.77 -7.93 12.19
C SER A 288 -29.79 -7.50 13.67
N CYS A 289 -28.94 -6.55 14.06
CA CYS A 289 -28.88 -6.02 15.43
C CYS A 289 -29.89 -4.87 15.65
N LEU A 290 -30.31 -4.20 14.57
CA LEU A 290 -31.27 -3.09 14.63
C LEU A 290 -32.69 -3.63 14.40
N SER A 291 -33.61 -3.43 15.35
CA SER A 291 -35.02 -3.78 15.18
C SER A 291 -35.67 -2.81 14.16
N GLU A 292 -36.50 -3.36 13.26
CA GLU A 292 -37.08 -2.67 12.08
C GLU A 292 -37.90 -1.39 12.39
N ASP A 293 -38.25 -1.09 13.63
CA ASP A 293 -39.22 -0.04 13.98
C ASP A 293 -38.68 1.08 14.90
N LYS A 294 -37.39 1.19 15.15
CA LYS A 294 -36.85 2.27 15.99
C LYS A 294 -36.01 3.25 15.19
N GLU A 295 -36.24 4.56 15.42
CA GLU A 295 -35.23 5.59 15.09
C GLU A 295 -33.91 5.20 15.77
N ILE A 296 -32.85 5.13 14.98
CA ILE A 296 -31.53 4.64 15.39
C ILE A 296 -30.92 5.70 16.33
N ASP A 297 -30.75 5.38 17.60
CA ASP A 297 -30.11 6.25 18.57
C ASP A 297 -28.63 6.40 18.24
N GLU A 298 -28.12 7.65 18.22
CA GLU A 298 -26.70 7.94 17.98
C GLU A 298 -25.77 7.25 19.00
N GLU A 299 -26.26 6.87 20.18
CA GLU A 299 -25.53 6.11 21.19
C GLU A 299 -25.37 4.62 20.80
N GLU A 300 -26.38 4.02 20.16
CA GLU A 300 -26.30 2.65 19.66
C GLU A 300 -25.29 2.53 18.51
N ILE A 301 -25.21 3.54 17.64
CA ILE A 301 -24.24 3.58 16.52
C ILE A 301 -22.79 3.61 17.02
N LYS A 302 -22.49 4.27 18.13
CA LYS A 302 -21.14 4.32 18.72
C LYS A 302 -20.60 2.96 19.16
N ASN A 303 -21.47 1.98 19.35
CA ASN A 303 -21.06 0.61 19.65
C ASN A 303 -20.47 -0.13 18.44
N PHE A 304 -20.73 0.33 17.22
CA PHE A 304 -20.17 -0.27 16.00
C PHE A 304 -18.85 0.41 15.62
N LYS A 305 -17.76 -0.33 15.65
CA LYS A 305 -16.38 0.18 15.43
C LYS A 305 -16.14 0.80 14.02
N HIS A 306 -16.97 0.44 13.02
CA HIS A 306 -16.77 0.80 11.63
C HIS A 306 -17.81 1.78 11.08
N ILE A 307 -18.61 2.38 11.94
CA ILE A 307 -19.65 3.33 11.58
C ILE A 307 -19.45 4.60 12.39
N HIS A 308 -19.43 5.73 11.71
CA HIS A 308 -19.37 7.04 12.34
C HIS A 308 -20.45 7.93 11.74
N THR A 309 -20.99 8.84 12.51
CA THR A 309 -21.89 9.88 12.02
C THR A 309 -21.13 11.18 11.91
N CYS A 310 -21.16 11.82 10.74
CA CYS A 310 -20.49 13.09 10.49
C CYS A 310 -21.44 14.08 9.82
N GLU A 311 -21.13 15.37 10.00
CA GLU A 311 -21.79 16.47 9.32
C GLU A 311 -20.86 17.03 8.23
N VAL A 312 -21.39 17.22 7.03
CA VAL A 312 -20.65 17.80 5.90
C VAL A 312 -20.45 19.29 6.16
N SER A 313 -19.22 19.70 6.43
CA SER A 313 -18.91 21.12 6.74
C SER A 313 -18.77 22.00 5.50
N GLY A 314 -18.38 21.41 4.36
CA GLY A 314 -18.20 22.15 3.11
C GLY A 314 -18.04 21.22 1.93
N LEU A 315 -18.46 21.71 0.76
CA LEU A 315 -18.38 21.04 -0.52
C LEU A 315 -17.60 21.89 -1.52
N TYR A 316 -16.71 21.27 -2.27
CA TYR A 316 -15.83 21.97 -3.21
C TYR A 316 -15.76 21.27 -4.55
N LEU A 317 -15.90 22.01 -5.64
CA LEU A 317 -15.59 21.57 -6.98
C LEU A 317 -14.08 21.74 -7.21
N MET A 318 -13.42 20.70 -7.68
CA MET A 318 -11.98 20.72 -7.93
C MET A 318 -11.68 21.07 -9.37
N LEU A 319 -11.00 22.21 -9.59
CA LEU A 319 -10.62 22.76 -10.89
C LEU A 319 -9.08 22.82 -10.99
N GLY A 320 -8.45 21.65 -11.09
CA GLY A 320 -7.00 21.54 -11.09
C GLY A 320 -6.40 21.89 -9.72
N ARG A 321 -5.77 23.07 -9.57
CA ARG A 321 -5.20 23.54 -8.30
C ARG A 321 -6.16 24.41 -7.49
N GLU A 322 -7.19 24.92 -8.14
CA GLU A 322 -8.17 25.79 -7.53
C GLU A 322 -9.40 24.99 -7.12
N MET A 323 -10.07 25.44 -6.08
CA MET A 323 -11.32 24.86 -5.59
C MET A 323 -12.40 25.92 -5.62
N GLU A 324 -13.62 25.54 -5.96
CA GLU A 324 -14.78 26.40 -5.94
C GLU A 324 -15.81 25.85 -4.95
N HIS A 325 -16.36 26.70 -4.09
CA HIS A 325 -17.34 26.30 -3.11
C HIS A 325 -18.69 25.94 -3.78
N LEU A 326 -19.28 24.83 -3.33
CA LEU A 326 -20.60 24.36 -3.76
C LEU A 326 -21.54 24.32 -2.56
N GLU A 327 -22.79 24.69 -2.76
CA GLU A 327 -23.86 24.54 -1.76
C GLU A 327 -24.42 23.10 -1.77
N CYS A 328 -24.47 22.49 -2.95
CA CYS A 328 -24.94 21.11 -3.13
C CYS A 328 -24.15 20.40 -4.23
N ALA A 329 -24.05 19.08 -4.11
CA ALA A 329 -23.38 18.19 -5.06
C ALA A 329 -24.31 17.07 -5.50
N PRO A 330 -24.91 17.14 -6.70
CA PRO A 330 -25.76 16.09 -7.25
C PRO A 330 -24.95 14.87 -7.69
N ALA A 331 -25.61 13.72 -7.81
CA ALA A 331 -25.02 12.48 -8.30
C ALA A 331 -24.30 12.67 -9.65
N GLY A 332 -23.16 12.02 -9.82
CA GLY A 332 -22.30 12.08 -11.00
C GLY A 332 -21.09 13.03 -10.85
N LEU A 333 -21.06 13.90 -9.84
CA LEU A 333 -19.95 14.81 -9.60
C LEU A 333 -18.83 14.15 -8.79
N VAL A 334 -17.60 14.64 -9.04
CA VAL A 334 -16.44 14.43 -8.20
C VAL A 334 -16.21 15.71 -7.41
N VAL A 335 -16.17 15.59 -6.09
CA VAL A 335 -16.16 16.75 -5.17
C VAL A 335 -15.18 16.56 -4.05
N GLY A 336 -14.69 17.68 -3.49
CA GLY A 336 -14.01 17.75 -2.23
C GLY A 336 -15.01 17.91 -1.09
N ILE A 337 -14.88 17.15 -0.02
CA ILE A 337 -15.75 17.21 1.16
C ILE A 337 -14.91 17.48 2.39
N THR A 338 -15.32 18.45 3.23
CA THR A 338 -14.73 18.73 4.54
C THR A 338 -15.70 18.34 5.67
N GLY A 339 -15.16 18.14 6.89
CA GLY A 339 -15.94 17.70 8.07
C GLY A 339 -15.84 16.20 8.32
N LEU A 340 -15.00 15.45 7.57
CA LEU A 340 -14.81 14.01 7.72
C LEU A 340 -13.51 13.63 8.45
N GLU A 341 -12.80 14.60 8.99
CA GLU A 341 -11.44 14.51 9.54
C GLU A 341 -11.44 13.54 10.71
N GLY A 342 -11.60 12.89 11.29
CA GLY A 342 -11.55 11.95 12.41
C GLY A 342 -12.21 10.62 12.14
N SER A 343 -13.04 10.56 11.08
CA SER A 343 -13.89 9.41 10.80
C SER A 343 -13.46 8.61 9.57
N VAL A 344 -12.77 9.24 8.63
CA VAL A 344 -12.20 8.59 7.44
C VAL A 344 -10.70 8.43 7.64
N ILE A 345 -10.20 7.21 7.55
CA ILE A 345 -8.76 6.94 7.67
C ILE A 345 -8.10 7.05 6.29
N LYS A 346 -8.53 6.30 5.31
CA LYS A 346 -8.00 6.31 3.94
C LYS A 346 -9.12 6.41 2.92
N SER A 347 -10.01 5.44 2.91
CA SER A 347 -11.21 5.37 2.10
C SER A 347 -12.43 5.09 2.96
N ALA A 348 -13.59 5.54 2.51
CA ALA A 348 -14.87 5.27 3.17
C ALA A 348 -16.03 5.40 2.20
N THR A 349 -17.16 4.84 2.57
CA THR A 349 -18.42 5.05 1.88
C THR A 349 -19.29 5.96 2.74
N LEU A 350 -19.84 7.04 2.17
CA LEU A 350 -20.81 7.88 2.85
C LEU A 350 -22.20 7.51 2.36
N SER A 351 -23.13 7.36 3.29
CA SER A 351 -24.51 7.03 2.96
C SER A 351 -25.49 7.69 3.92
N SER A 352 -26.72 7.90 3.46
CA SER A 352 -27.85 8.25 4.31
C SER A 352 -28.44 7.03 5.02
N THR A 353 -28.07 5.81 4.64
CA THR A 353 -28.61 4.56 5.18
C THR A 353 -27.49 3.61 5.60
N LEU A 354 -27.71 2.84 6.68
CA LEU A 354 -26.79 1.81 7.16
C LEU A 354 -26.85 0.52 6.34
N ALA A 355 -27.85 0.38 5.47
CA ALA A 355 -27.99 -0.73 4.55
C ALA A 355 -26.97 -0.70 3.38
N MET A 356 -26.25 0.42 3.20
CA MET A 356 -25.21 0.52 2.18
C MET A 356 -23.96 -0.26 2.59
N PRO A 357 -23.44 -1.18 1.75
CA PRO A 357 -22.18 -1.85 2.05
C PRO A 357 -21.00 -0.89 1.84
N ALA A 358 -19.89 -1.15 2.50
CA ALA A 358 -18.64 -0.47 2.19
C ALA A 358 -18.17 -0.82 0.78
N PHE A 359 -17.77 0.19 0.01
CA PHE A 359 -17.16 -0.05 -1.30
C PHE A 359 -15.80 -0.75 -1.15
N THR A 360 -15.47 -1.58 -2.13
CA THR A 360 -14.18 -2.26 -2.19
C THR A 360 -13.04 -1.25 -2.30
N GLU A 361 -11.99 -1.43 -1.49
CA GLU A 361 -10.82 -0.56 -1.53
C GLU A 361 -10.11 -0.64 -2.89
N LEU A 362 -9.57 0.51 -3.33
CA LEU A 362 -8.73 0.55 -4.51
C LEU A 362 -7.37 -0.06 -4.18
N THR A 363 -6.97 -1.09 -4.92
CA THR A 363 -5.63 -1.66 -4.82
C THR A 363 -4.60 -0.69 -5.39
N LEU A 364 -3.71 -0.21 -4.53
CA LEU A 364 -2.59 0.62 -4.94
C LEU A 364 -1.45 -0.28 -5.41
N GLY A 365 -0.87 0.01 -6.57
CA GLY A 365 0.19 -0.79 -7.17
C GLY A 365 1.55 -0.72 -6.44
N ALA A 366 1.69 0.10 -5.40
CA ALA A 366 2.90 0.23 -4.61
C ALA A 366 2.80 -0.57 -3.31
N THR A 367 3.60 -1.60 -3.17
CA THR A 367 3.70 -2.41 -1.94
C THR A 367 4.65 -1.74 -0.96
N PRO A 368 4.20 -1.35 0.25
CA PRO A 368 5.09 -0.80 1.26
C PRO A 368 5.97 -1.89 1.86
N ILE A 369 7.31 -1.68 1.82
CA ILE A 369 8.31 -2.67 2.24
C ILE A 369 9.25 -2.12 3.31
N LEU A 370 9.66 -0.85 3.22
CA LEU A 370 10.58 -0.25 4.16
C LEU A 370 9.88 0.10 5.46
N ARG A 371 10.40 -0.40 6.57
CA ARG A 371 9.90 -0.14 7.91
C ARG A 371 10.87 0.73 8.67
N VAL A 372 10.38 1.77 9.34
CA VAL A 372 11.18 2.67 10.18
C VAL A 372 10.42 2.94 11.46
N ALA A 373 11.09 2.74 12.60
CA ALA A 373 10.56 3.16 13.88
C ALA A 373 10.75 4.67 14.06
N VAL A 374 9.75 5.31 14.64
CA VAL A 374 9.69 6.76 14.81
C VAL A 374 9.46 7.10 16.27
N GLU A 375 10.31 7.96 16.81
CA GLU A 375 10.27 8.40 18.20
C GLU A 375 10.40 9.91 18.28
N THR A 376 9.89 10.49 19.36
CA THR A 376 10.11 11.91 19.70
C THR A 376 11.40 12.08 20.49
N HIS A 377 12.09 13.20 20.32
CA HIS A 377 13.22 13.54 21.18
C HIS A 377 12.82 13.74 22.65
N ASP A 378 11.65 14.33 22.90
CA ASP A 378 11.08 14.50 24.23
C ASP A 378 9.86 13.59 24.40
N PRO A 379 9.79 12.72 25.41
CA PRO A 379 8.63 11.88 25.70
C PRO A 379 7.31 12.65 25.90
N ARG A 380 7.38 13.93 26.30
CA ARG A 380 6.22 14.79 26.46
C ARG A 380 5.48 15.06 25.15
N ASP A 381 6.17 15.00 24.01
CA ASP A 381 5.62 15.24 22.70
C ASP A 381 4.99 13.99 22.06
N LEU A 382 5.01 12.83 22.76
CA LEU A 382 4.40 11.59 22.27
C LEU A 382 2.93 11.73 21.84
N PRO A 383 2.06 12.48 22.55
CA PRO A 383 0.69 12.71 22.10
C PRO A 383 0.62 13.46 20.76
N LYS A 384 1.53 14.41 20.50
CA LYS A 384 1.62 15.15 19.23
C LYS A 384 2.07 14.23 18.09
N LEU A 385 3.09 13.40 18.35
CA LEU A 385 3.51 12.38 17.39
C LEU A 385 2.37 11.43 17.02
N ARG A 386 1.62 10.94 18.02
CA ARG A 386 0.46 10.07 17.79
C ARG A 386 -0.61 10.73 16.93
N ALA A 387 -0.91 11.98 17.20
CA ALA A 387 -1.84 12.78 16.39
C ALA A 387 -1.30 12.97 14.97
N GLY A 388 -0.02 13.35 14.82
CA GLY A 388 0.63 13.52 13.53
C GLY A 388 0.67 12.22 12.69
N LEU A 389 0.93 11.07 13.31
CA LEU A 389 0.91 9.77 12.64
C LEU A 389 -0.49 9.40 12.13
N LYS A 390 -1.56 9.75 12.86
CA LYS A 390 -2.93 9.57 12.35
C LYS A 390 -3.17 10.42 11.11
N LEU A 391 -2.76 11.69 11.13
CA LEU A 391 -2.90 12.60 10.00
C LEU A 391 -2.08 12.14 8.80
N LEU A 392 -0.85 11.69 9.01
CA LEU A 392 -0.01 11.11 7.94
C LEU A 392 -0.68 9.89 7.30
N ASN A 393 -1.24 8.99 8.11
CA ASN A 393 -1.93 7.79 7.61
C ASN A 393 -3.21 8.13 6.84
N GLN A 394 -3.85 9.26 7.13
CA GLN A 394 -4.98 9.78 6.36
C GLN A 394 -4.54 10.43 5.05
N ALA A 395 -3.45 11.20 5.08
CA ALA A 395 -2.97 11.96 3.93
C ALA A 395 -2.39 11.07 2.83
N ASP A 396 -1.68 10.02 3.22
CA ASP A 396 -0.99 9.14 2.27
C ASP A 396 -1.55 7.70 2.33
N PRO A 397 -2.28 7.28 1.29
CA PRO A 397 -2.84 5.94 1.21
C PRO A 397 -1.77 4.84 1.12
N CYS A 398 -0.55 5.14 0.63
CA CYS A 398 0.55 4.18 0.50
C CYS A 398 1.33 3.96 1.80
N VAL A 399 1.19 4.83 2.79
CA VAL A 399 1.83 4.68 4.11
C VAL A 399 1.00 3.75 4.98
N GLN A 400 1.67 2.90 5.73
CA GLN A 400 1.06 2.13 6.82
C GLN A 400 1.71 2.52 8.13
N VAL A 401 0.91 2.82 9.13
CA VAL A 401 1.36 3.12 10.48
C VAL A 401 0.94 1.97 11.39
N ALA A 402 1.89 1.37 12.08
CA ALA A 402 1.66 0.26 12.98
C ALA A 402 2.31 0.54 14.35
N LEU A 403 1.65 0.08 15.41
CA LEU A 403 2.23 0.02 16.74
C LEU A 403 2.75 -1.40 16.96
N GLN A 404 4.05 -1.55 17.20
CA GLN A 404 4.64 -2.86 17.49
C GLN A 404 4.36 -3.29 18.93
N SER A 405 4.52 -4.58 19.19
CA SER A 405 4.41 -5.15 20.55
C SER A 405 5.44 -4.57 21.53
N SER A 406 6.55 -4.01 21.00
CA SER A 406 7.55 -3.25 21.77
C SER A 406 7.05 -1.89 22.25
N GLY A 407 5.92 -1.39 21.75
CA GLY A 407 5.40 -0.04 22.02
C GLY A 407 5.91 1.04 21.07
N GLU A 408 6.75 0.69 20.09
CA GLU A 408 7.28 1.62 19.09
C GLU A 408 6.29 1.86 17.94
N TYR A 409 6.19 3.09 17.49
CA TYR A 409 5.47 3.42 16.26
C TYR A 409 6.35 3.18 15.05
N VAL A 410 5.84 2.42 14.09
CA VAL A 410 6.55 2.08 12.86
C VAL A 410 5.78 2.62 11.65
N ILE A 411 6.50 3.30 10.77
CA ILE A 411 6.00 3.73 9.46
C ILE A 411 6.52 2.73 8.42
N VAL A 412 5.62 2.21 7.59
CA VAL A 412 5.94 1.34 6.47
C VAL A 412 5.72 2.09 5.17
N THR A 413 6.74 2.16 4.32
CA THR A 413 6.76 2.96 3.09
C THR A 413 7.24 2.15 1.89
N ALA A 414 6.97 2.63 0.68
CA ALA A 414 7.32 1.94 -0.56
C ALA A 414 8.81 2.02 -0.93
N GLY A 415 9.54 3.05 -0.45
CA GLY A 415 10.94 3.26 -0.78
C GLY A 415 11.57 4.42 -0.03
N GLU A 416 12.87 4.67 -0.25
CA GLU A 416 13.68 5.66 0.47
C GLU A 416 13.14 7.10 0.31
N ILE A 417 12.82 7.52 -0.92
CA ILE A 417 12.31 8.88 -1.21
C ILE A 417 10.94 9.07 -0.56
N HIS A 418 10.10 8.06 -0.63
CA HIS A 418 8.78 8.08 0.01
C HIS A 418 8.92 8.18 1.53
N LEU A 419 9.83 7.41 2.12
CA LEU A 419 10.14 7.46 3.55
C LEU A 419 10.58 8.86 3.98
N GLN A 420 11.56 9.44 3.26
CA GLN A 420 12.06 10.78 3.58
C GLN A 420 10.94 11.80 3.52
N ARG A 421 10.11 11.76 2.48
CA ARG A 421 8.97 12.67 2.35
C ARG A 421 7.96 12.52 3.49
N CYS A 422 7.66 11.29 3.89
CA CYS A 422 6.75 11.03 5.01
C CYS A 422 7.31 11.54 6.34
N VAL A 423 8.60 11.39 6.58
CA VAL A 423 9.26 11.89 7.79
C VAL A 423 9.30 13.41 7.81
N ASP A 424 9.63 14.04 6.68
CA ASP A 424 9.64 15.51 6.54
C ASP A 424 8.22 16.08 6.76
N ASP A 425 7.21 15.52 6.11
CA ASP A 425 5.81 15.94 6.29
C ASP A 425 5.32 15.70 7.73
N LEU A 426 5.74 14.59 8.36
CA LEU A 426 5.39 14.32 9.76
C LEU A 426 6.03 15.34 10.70
N GLN A 427 7.30 15.68 10.48
CA GLN A 427 8.03 16.62 11.33
C GLN A 427 7.58 18.07 11.14
N GLU A 428 7.39 18.51 9.88
CA GLU A 428 7.13 19.91 9.56
C GLU A 428 5.65 20.25 9.60
N ARG A 429 4.76 19.33 9.17
CA ARG A 429 3.34 19.62 8.94
C ARG A 429 2.42 18.99 9.96
N TYR A 430 2.58 17.70 10.26
CA TYR A 430 1.57 16.96 11.02
C TYR A 430 1.85 16.91 12.53
N ALA A 431 3.06 16.64 12.94
CA ALA A 431 3.40 16.56 14.36
C ALA A 431 4.01 17.87 14.91
N GLY A 432 4.73 18.62 14.07
CA GLY A 432 5.36 19.88 14.44
C GLY A 432 6.41 19.74 15.55
N VAL A 433 7.02 18.55 15.69
CA VAL A 433 8.01 18.22 16.72
C VAL A 433 9.22 17.53 16.09
N PRO A 434 10.42 17.71 16.65
CA PRO A 434 11.60 17.02 16.17
C PRO A 434 11.46 15.51 16.42
N ILE A 435 11.70 14.73 15.36
CA ILE A 435 11.50 13.29 15.35
C ILE A 435 12.84 12.59 15.13
N ARG A 436 13.04 11.52 15.85
CA ARG A 436 14.16 10.58 15.64
C ARG A 436 13.64 9.35 14.90
N THR A 437 14.33 8.97 13.83
CA THR A 437 14.03 7.77 13.05
C THR A 437 15.09 6.71 13.30
N SER A 438 14.68 5.44 13.37
CA SER A 438 15.62 4.33 13.36
C SER A 438 16.21 4.12 11.95
N ASP A 439 17.27 3.31 11.86
CA ASP A 439 17.72 2.81 10.56
C ASP A 439 16.59 2.02 9.89
N PRO A 440 16.42 2.15 8.56
CA PRO A 440 15.38 1.42 7.83
C PRO A 440 15.49 -0.08 8.02
N ILE A 441 14.37 -0.71 8.33
CA ILE A 441 14.24 -2.16 8.49
C ILE A 441 13.72 -2.73 7.19
N VAL A 442 14.52 -3.58 6.57
CA VAL A 442 14.09 -4.35 5.40
C VAL A 442 13.60 -5.71 5.88
N PRO A 443 12.40 -6.16 5.50
CA PRO A 443 11.93 -7.48 5.85
C PRO A 443 12.72 -8.54 5.08
N PHE A 444 13.00 -9.65 5.77
CA PHE A 444 13.54 -10.86 5.20
C PHE A 444 12.52 -11.99 5.35
N ARG A 445 12.77 -13.12 4.69
CA ARG A 445 12.07 -14.36 4.93
C ARG A 445 13.09 -15.49 5.15
N GLU A 446 12.65 -16.55 5.82
CA GLU A 446 13.48 -17.73 6.10
C GLU A 446 13.00 -18.91 5.27
N THR A 447 13.91 -19.65 4.67
CA THR A 447 13.59 -20.84 3.85
C THR A 447 14.57 -21.96 4.08
N ILE A 448 14.23 -23.12 3.58
CA ILE A 448 15.11 -24.28 3.49
C ILE A 448 15.29 -24.67 2.03
N ILE A 449 16.46 -25.15 1.68
CA ILE A 449 16.75 -25.66 0.35
C ILE A 449 17.01 -27.18 0.41
N PRO A 450 16.84 -27.90 -0.72
CA PRO A 450 17.28 -29.28 -0.81
C PRO A 450 18.77 -29.38 -0.52
N ARG A 451 19.20 -30.48 0.11
CA ARG A 451 20.62 -30.71 0.34
C ARG A 451 21.34 -30.72 -1.01
N PRO A 452 22.43 -29.95 -1.18
CA PRO A 452 23.18 -29.96 -2.43
C PRO A 452 23.69 -31.37 -2.67
N THR A 453 23.36 -31.95 -3.82
CA THR A 453 23.96 -33.21 -4.29
C THR A 453 25.36 -32.88 -4.79
N VAL A 454 26.36 -33.13 -3.97
CA VAL A 454 27.75 -32.94 -4.36
C VAL A 454 28.12 -34.06 -5.36
N ASP A 455 28.60 -33.64 -6.53
CA ASP A 455 29.10 -34.60 -7.53
C ASP A 455 30.40 -35.20 -6.97
N ARG A 456 30.43 -36.53 -6.74
CA ARG A 456 31.56 -37.25 -6.11
C ARG A 456 32.90 -37.05 -6.85
N LEU A 457 32.87 -36.56 -8.09
CA LEU A 457 34.03 -36.23 -8.90
C LEU A 457 34.69 -34.88 -8.42
N ASN A 458 33.95 -33.96 -7.83
CA ASN A 458 34.44 -32.73 -7.33
C ASN A 458 34.84 -32.79 -5.84
N GLU A 459 34.38 -33.83 -5.10
CA GLU A 459 34.78 -34.05 -3.71
C GLU A 459 36.28 -34.30 -3.52
N ALA A 460 37.00 -34.75 -4.56
CA ALA A 460 38.44 -34.98 -4.54
C ALA A 460 39.25 -33.69 -4.73
N ILE A 461 38.59 -32.59 -5.19
CA ILE A 461 39.24 -31.29 -5.50
C ILE A 461 38.87 -30.25 -4.46
N GLU A 462 37.65 -30.28 -3.94
CA GLU A 462 37.14 -29.41 -2.89
C GLU A 462 36.96 -30.23 -1.62
N GLY A 463 38.04 -30.33 -0.83
CA GLY A 463 37.99 -31.12 0.40
C GLY A 463 36.87 -30.68 1.32
N GLU A 464 36.00 -31.61 1.66
CA GLU A 464 35.11 -31.68 2.83
C GLU A 464 34.41 -30.39 3.31
N ASN A 465 33.83 -29.60 2.48
CA ASN A 465 33.16 -28.35 2.89
C ASN A 465 31.64 -28.40 2.94
N VAL A 466 31.05 -29.49 3.34
CA VAL A 466 29.64 -29.48 3.75
C VAL A 466 29.59 -29.55 5.27
N ASN A 467 29.60 -28.40 5.94
CA ASN A 467 29.25 -28.34 7.37
C ASN A 467 27.75 -28.58 7.54
N VAL A 468 27.34 -29.82 7.31
CA VAL A 468 26.11 -30.30 7.93
C VAL A 468 26.45 -30.33 9.42
N ARG A 469 25.80 -29.46 10.24
CA ARG A 469 25.82 -29.65 11.69
C ARG A 469 25.62 -31.14 11.93
N LYS A 470 26.63 -31.84 12.45
CA LYS A 470 26.51 -33.23 12.88
C LYS A 470 25.58 -33.22 14.07
N THR A 471 24.26 -33.22 13.77
CA THR A 471 23.28 -33.63 14.75
C THR A 471 23.49 -35.13 14.94
N ASP A 472 23.73 -35.53 16.18
CA ASP A 472 24.04 -36.93 16.59
C ASP A 472 22.95 -37.96 16.25
N ASN A 473 21.95 -37.58 15.49
CA ASN A 473 20.91 -38.45 14.99
C ASN A 473 21.17 -38.80 13.51
N ASN A 474 21.53 -40.02 13.28
CA ASN A 474 21.81 -40.67 11.98
C ASN A 474 20.56 -40.75 11.05
N ASP A 475 19.63 -39.81 11.11
CA ASP A 475 18.43 -39.84 10.26
C ASP A 475 18.66 -38.94 9.05
N PRO A 476 18.88 -39.48 7.84
CA PRO A 476 19.17 -38.71 6.63
C PRO A 476 17.99 -37.81 6.19
N LEU A 477 16.82 -37.96 6.79
CA LEU A 477 15.56 -37.25 6.42
C LEU A 477 15.24 -36.06 7.32
N GLY A 478 16.04 -35.78 8.39
CA GLY A 478 15.79 -34.67 9.30
C GLY A 478 14.44 -34.78 10.03
N VAL A 479 14.10 -35.99 10.49
CA VAL A 479 12.86 -36.25 11.23
C VAL A 479 13.08 -35.90 12.72
N VAL A 480 12.27 -35.02 13.28
CA VAL A 480 12.23 -34.75 14.72
C VAL A 480 11.20 -35.65 15.37
N GLU A 481 11.66 -36.56 16.25
CA GLU A 481 10.79 -37.37 17.06
C GLU A 481 10.91 -36.92 18.51
N VAL A 482 9.80 -36.50 19.11
CA VAL A 482 9.73 -36.09 20.51
C VAL A 482 8.79 -37.02 21.25
N ASN A 483 9.37 -37.82 22.14
CA ASN A 483 8.65 -38.67 23.10
C ASN A 483 8.60 -37.92 24.43
N GLY A 484 7.46 -37.32 24.75
CA GLY A 484 7.26 -36.55 25.96
C GLY A 484 6.14 -37.10 26.85
N ARG A 485 5.96 -36.47 28.02
CA ARG A 485 4.81 -36.80 28.92
C ARG A 485 3.46 -36.55 28.28
N LEU A 486 3.38 -35.71 27.25
CA LEU A 486 2.14 -35.31 26.54
C LEU A 486 1.80 -36.22 25.38
N GLY A 487 2.76 -37.00 24.85
CA GLY A 487 2.57 -37.86 23.70
C GLY A 487 3.78 -37.98 22.82
N LYS A 488 3.62 -38.54 21.64
CA LYS A 488 4.62 -38.71 20.63
C LYS A 488 4.27 -37.83 19.43
N LEU A 489 5.22 -37.05 18.94
CA LEU A 489 5.08 -36.22 17.74
C LEU A 489 6.28 -36.46 16.83
N ARG A 490 6.00 -36.81 15.57
CA ARG A 490 7.00 -36.99 14.53
C ARG A 490 6.73 -36.04 13.37
N VAL A 491 7.64 -35.11 13.13
CA VAL A 491 7.51 -34.05 12.11
C VAL A 491 8.77 -33.94 11.28
N ARG A 492 8.58 -33.67 10.00
CA ARG A 492 9.65 -33.44 9.03
C ARG A 492 9.41 -32.15 8.27
N ALA A 493 10.45 -31.33 8.05
CA ALA A 493 10.41 -30.16 7.19
C ALA A 493 11.02 -30.50 5.82
N VAL A 494 10.35 -30.11 4.73
CA VAL A 494 10.76 -30.37 3.35
C VAL A 494 10.63 -29.05 2.56
N PRO A 495 11.62 -28.71 1.70
CA PRO A 495 11.48 -27.54 0.84
C PRO A 495 10.38 -27.78 -0.21
N LEU A 496 9.51 -26.78 -0.37
CA LEU A 496 8.46 -26.81 -1.40
C LEU A 496 9.08 -26.63 -2.79
N PRO A 497 8.52 -27.27 -3.83
CA PRO A 497 8.91 -26.99 -5.20
C PRO A 497 8.70 -25.49 -5.55
N GLY A 498 9.66 -24.90 -6.27
CA GLY A 498 9.61 -23.48 -6.66
C GLY A 498 8.30 -23.04 -7.32
N PRO A 499 7.77 -23.79 -8.32
CA PRO A 499 6.48 -23.46 -8.93
C PRO A 499 5.32 -23.41 -7.94
N VAL A 500 5.27 -24.35 -6.97
CA VAL A 500 4.22 -24.37 -5.92
C VAL A 500 4.32 -23.13 -5.04
N THR A 501 5.54 -22.80 -4.59
CA THR A 501 5.77 -21.59 -3.77
C THR A 501 5.32 -20.30 -4.48
N LEU A 502 5.58 -20.23 -5.78
CA LEU A 502 5.25 -19.07 -6.62
C LEU A 502 3.73 -18.93 -6.79
N ILE A 503 3.02 -20.05 -7.03
CA ILE A 503 1.55 -20.07 -7.10
C ILE A 503 0.94 -19.63 -5.77
N LEU A 504 1.46 -20.11 -4.64
CA LEU A 504 0.96 -19.73 -3.32
C LEU A 504 1.15 -18.23 -3.05
N GLN A 505 2.27 -17.64 -3.46
CA GLN A 505 2.52 -16.21 -3.33
C GLN A 505 1.61 -15.35 -4.18
N GLN A 506 1.34 -15.77 -5.41
CA GLN A 506 0.48 -15.03 -6.34
C GLN A 506 -0.99 -15.03 -5.93
N HIS A 507 -1.43 -16.06 -5.20
CA HIS A 507 -2.84 -16.26 -4.83
C HIS A 507 -3.10 -16.11 -3.32
N GLU A 508 -2.36 -15.24 -2.64
CA GLU A 508 -2.50 -15.02 -1.19
C GLU A 508 -3.95 -14.67 -0.77
N GLU A 509 -4.65 -13.86 -1.56
CA GLU A 509 -6.05 -13.49 -1.31
C GLU A 509 -6.99 -14.70 -1.41
N VAL A 510 -6.78 -15.59 -2.40
CA VAL A 510 -7.58 -16.80 -2.58
C VAL A 510 -7.31 -17.80 -1.45
N LEU A 511 -6.06 -17.91 -0.99
CA LEU A 511 -5.70 -18.72 0.16
C LEU A 511 -6.40 -18.26 1.45
N HIS A 512 -6.52 -16.94 1.62
CA HIS A 512 -7.28 -16.39 2.73
C HIS A 512 -8.74 -16.82 2.70
N LEU A 513 -9.37 -16.82 1.52
CA LEU A 513 -10.74 -17.34 1.36
C LEU A 513 -10.86 -18.82 1.69
N VAL A 514 -9.88 -19.64 1.26
CA VAL A 514 -9.85 -21.06 1.59
C VAL A 514 -9.77 -21.27 3.09
N SER A 515 -8.95 -20.49 3.81
CA SER A 515 -8.82 -20.57 5.27
C SER A 515 -10.11 -20.20 6.00
N LEU A 516 -10.85 -19.20 5.52
CA LEU A 516 -12.15 -18.78 6.07
C LEU A 516 -13.23 -19.87 5.84
N VAL A 517 -13.21 -20.51 4.68
CA VAL A 517 -14.17 -21.58 4.34
C VAL A 517 -13.88 -22.88 5.06
N GLY A 518 -12.60 -23.18 5.29
CA GLY A 518 -12.15 -24.39 6.00
C GLY A 518 -12.28 -24.33 7.52
N GLY A 519 -12.69 -23.20 8.10
CA GLY A 519 -12.81 -23.02 9.56
C GLY A 519 -11.46 -22.97 10.30
N THR A 520 -10.34 -22.85 9.56
CA THR A 520 -8.97 -22.76 10.12
C THR A 520 -8.48 -21.32 10.27
N GLY A 521 -9.31 -20.32 9.92
CA GLY A 521 -9.00 -18.91 10.03
C GLY A 521 -8.87 -18.52 11.50
N THR A 522 -7.68 -18.15 11.94
CA THR A 522 -7.49 -17.38 13.17
C THR A 522 -8.21 -16.04 12.96
N ALA A 523 -9.10 -15.70 13.88
CA ALA A 523 -9.67 -14.35 13.91
C ALA A 523 -8.56 -13.32 13.75
N ASP A 524 -8.80 -12.33 12.88
CA ASP A 524 -7.84 -11.28 12.57
C ASP A 524 -7.09 -10.82 13.82
N SER A 525 -5.77 -10.89 13.77
CA SER A 525 -4.88 -10.52 14.87
C SER A 525 -4.98 -9.04 15.29
N THR A 526 -5.83 -8.26 14.62
CA THR A 526 -6.18 -6.89 15.01
C THR A 526 -7.23 -6.82 16.12
N ASP A 527 -7.97 -7.90 16.40
CA ASP A 527 -8.94 -7.97 17.49
C ASP A 527 -8.34 -8.44 18.84
N LEU A 528 -7.03 -8.67 18.91
CA LEU A 528 -6.32 -9.13 20.12
C LEU A 528 -6.00 -8.02 21.14
N GLN A 529 -6.69 -6.89 21.14
CA GLN A 529 -6.44 -5.82 22.12
C GLN A 529 -7.29 -5.87 23.40
N ASP A 530 -8.13 -6.88 23.60
CA ASP A 530 -8.81 -7.06 24.88
C ASP A 530 -8.46 -8.41 25.51
N PRO A 531 -7.49 -8.45 26.45
CA PRO A 531 -7.13 -9.68 27.17
C PRO A 531 -8.15 -10.11 28.23
N THR A 532 -9.22 -9.35 28.47
CA THR A 532 -10.18 -9.60 29.55
C THR A 532 -11.37 -10.50 29.21
N SER A 533 -11.55 -10.90 27.92
CA SER A 533 -12.69 -11.76 27.54
C SER A 533 -12.38 -13.27 27.48
N ARG A 534 -11.19 -13.71 27.93
CA ARG A 534 -10.75 -15.12 27.85
C ARG A 534 -10.75 -15.86 29.18
N MET A 535 -11.57 -15.47 30.11
CA MET A 535 -11.81 -16.29 31.30
C MET A 535 -13.26 -16.77 31.34
N GLU A 536 -13.50 -17.97 30.77
CA GLU A 536 -14.49 -18.92 31.25
C GLU A 536 -14.34 -20.22 30.42
N GLY A 537 -13.67 -21.18 31.03
CA GLY A 537 -13.58 -22.54 30.52
C GLY A 537 -14.90 -23.24 30.78
N GLU A 538 -15.55 -23.70 29.72
CA GLU A 538 -16.54 -24.80 29.70
C GLU A 538 -17.35 -24.78 28.39
N LYS A 539 -16.73 -24.73 27.20
CA LYS A 539 -17.49 -24.80 25.94
C LYS A 539 -16.64 -25.29 24.73
N GLY A 540 -15.82 -26.31 24.89
CA GLY A 540 -15.03 -26.83 23.74
C GLY A 540 -15.90 -27.35 22.58
N GLU A 541 -17.01 -28.04 22.86
CA GLU A 541 -17.91 -28.56 21.82
C GLU A 541 -18.81 -27.48 21.21
N ALA A 542 -19.23 -26.49 21.97
CA ALA A 542 -20.08 -25.40 21.49
C ALA A 542 -19.29 -24.43 20.59
N LEU A 543 -17.98 -24.21 20.83
CA LEU A 543 -17.12 -23.41 19.99
C LEU A 543 -16.90 -24.05 18.61
N GLN A 544 -16.66 -25.38 18.56
CA GLN A 544 -16.48 -26.09 17.29
C GLN A 544 -17.75 -26.07 16.43
N MET A 545 -18.92 -26.19 17.04
CA MET A 545 -20.20 -26.10 16.33
C MET A 545 -20.46 -24.67 15.81
N GLN A 546 -20.06 -23.64 16.53
CA GLN A 546 -20.18 -22.26 16.07
C GLN A 546 -19.22 -21.93 14.93
N ASP A 547 -17.98 -22.40 14.98
CA ASP A 547 -16.99 -22.19 13.92
C ASP A 547 -17.38 -22.96 12.64
N LEU A 548 -17.94 -24.16 12.79
CA LEU A 548 -18.48 -24.93 11.67
C LEU A 548 -19.70 -24.25 11.04
N ALA A 549 -20.59 -23.70 11.86
CA ALA A 549 -21.77 -22.98 11.37
C ALA A 549 -21.34 -21.70 10.62
N LYS A 550 -20.38 -20.93 11.14
CA LYS A 550 -19.80 -19.76 10.48
C LYS A 550 -19.11 -20.13 9.17
N ALA A 551 -18.35 -21.22 9.13
CA ALA A 551 -17.68 -21.67 7.91
C ALA A 551 -18.69 -22.08 6.82
N LEU A 552 -19.79 -22.72 7.19
CA LEU A 552 -20.87 -23.09 6.27
C LEU A 552 -21.62 -21.86 5.77
N GLU A 553 -21.87 -20.89 6.64
CA GLU A 553 -22.51 -19.62 6.29
C GLU A 553 -21.62 -18.80 5.34
N ASN A 554 -20.33 -18.68 5.64
CA ASN A 554 -19.35 -17.99 4.78
C ASN A 554 -19.26 -18.64 3.40
N ARG A 555 -19.29 -19.96 3.31
CA ARG A 555 -19.28 -20.68 2.02
C ARG A 555 -20.54 -20.43 1.18
N GLN A 556 -21.70 -20.28 1.81
CA GLN A 556 -22.94 -19.97 1.10
C GLN A 556 -22.94 -18.53 0.55
N LYS A 557 -22.21 -17.61 1.21
CA LYS A 557 -22.06 -16.21 0.81
C LYS A 557 -21.04 -15.98 -0.32
N LEU A 558 -20.21 -17.01 -0.64
CA LEU A 558 -19.17 -16.89 -1.66
C LEU A 558 -19.74 -16.69 -3.07
N ASN A 559 -19.15 -15.76 -3.80
CA ASN A 559 -19.49 -15.51 -5.21
C ASN A 559 -18.99 -16.67 -6.09
N ARG A 560 -19.63 -16.86 -7.28
CA ARG A 560 -19.20 -17.82 -8.29
C ARG A 560 -17.74 -17.62 -8.70
N GLU A 561 -17.30 -16.39 -8.85
CA GLU A 561 -15.91 -16.07 -9.19
C GLU A 561 -14.92 -16.53 -8.11
N ALA A 562 -15.25 -16.39 -6.85
CA ALA A 562 -14.43 -16.89 -5.74
C ALA A 562 -14.38 -18.42 -5.71
N VAL A 563 -15.49 -19.09 -5.97
CA VAL A 563 -15.54 -20.56 -6.06
C VAL A 563 -14.71 -21.07 -7.25
N THR A 564 -14.79 -20.39 -8.42
CA THR A 564 -13.96 -20.73 -9.58
C THR A 564 -12.48 -20.46 -9.32
N ALA A 565 -12.13 -19.34 -8.68
CA ALA A 565 -10.75 -19.03 -8.31
C ALA A 565 -10.14 -20.05 -7.35
N ILE A 566 -10.91 -20.54 -6.37
CA ILE A 566 -10.49 -21.64 -5.49
C ILE A 566 -10.28 -22.95 -6.27
N ALA A 567 -11.17 -23.25 -7.21
CA ALA A 567 -11.05 -24.45 -8.05
C ALA A 567 -9.86 -24.37 -9.01
N GLU A 568 -9.61 -23.20 -9.61
CA GLU A 568 -8.45 -22.94 -10.45
C GLU A 568 -7.15 -23.02 -9.67
N LEU A 569 -7.11 -22.45 -8.47
CA LEU A 569 -5.96 -22.54 -7.57
C LEU A 569 -5.67 -24.01 -7.22
N LYS A 570 -6.72 -24.77 -6.82
CA LYS A 570 -6.57 -26.20 -6.51
C LYS A 570 -6.02 -26.96 -7.72
N SER A 571 -6.55 -26.71 -8.92
CA SER A 571 -6.10 -27.35 -10.18
C SER A 571 -4.65 -26.97 -10.52
N SER A 572 -4.27 -25.72 -10.34
CA SER A 572 -2.91 -25.23 -10.62
C SER A 572 -1.89 -25.83 -9.65
N LEU A 573 -2.24 -25.91 -8.36
CA LEU A 573 -1.42 -26.58 -7.35
C LEU A 573 -1.29 -28.07 -7.61
N ASP A 574 -2.38 -28.76 -7.99
CA ASP A 574 -2.35 -30.18 -8.31
C ASP A 574 -1.42 -30.48 -9.49
N LYS A 575 -1.50 -29.69 -10.55
CA LYS A 575 -0.58 -29.79 -11.70
C LYS A 575 0.88 -29.59 -11.27
N ALA A 576 1.16 -28.55 -10.48
CA ALA A 576 2.51 -28.27 -10.00
C ALA A 576 3.06 -29.39 -9.09
N PHE A 577 2.22 -30.02 -8.27
CA PHE A 577 2.61 -31.16 -7.46
C PHE A 577 2.82 -32.42 -8.29
N GLN A 578 2.01 -32.66 -9.31
CA GLN A 578 2.16 -33.79 -10.24
C GLN A 578 3.45 -33.65 -11.06
N GLU A 579 3.78 -32.45 -11.53
CA GLU A 579 5.03 -32.17 -12.24
C GLU A 579 6.26 -32.37 -11.37
N ALA A 580 6.17 -31.97 -10.07
CA ALA A 580 7.24 -32.24 -9.11
C ALA A 580 7.46 -33.73 -8.82
N GLY A 581 6.43 -34.53 -8.93
CA GLY A 581 6.48 -36.00 -8.77
C GLY A 581 6.87 -36.46 -7.36
N GLY A 582 7.31 -37.74 -7.26
CA GLY A 582 7.82 -38.29 -5.99
C GLY A 582 6.82 -38.22 -4.83
N GLU A 583 7.21 -37.60 -3.74
CA GLU A 583 6.40 -37.45 -2.51
C GLU A 583 5.18 -36.57 -2.68
N TRP A 584 5.12 -35.73 -3.73
CA TRP A 584 4.12 -34.71 -3.93
C TRP A 584 2.84 -35.16 -4.64
N LYS A 585 2.80 -36.37 -5.18
CA LYS A 585 1.70 -36.85 -6.06
C LYS A 585 0.29 -36.75 -5.46
N ASN A 586 0.14 -36.91 -4.13
CA ASN A 586 -1.16 -36.86 -3.45
C ASN A 586 -1.22 -35.66 -2.45
N ALA A 587 -0.21 -34.84 -2.42
CA ALA A 587 -0.08 -33.78 -1.42
C ALA A 587 -1.28 -32.82 -1.36
N ILE A 588 -1.95 -32.56 -2.49
CA ILE A 588 -3.09 -31.67 -2.57
C ILE A 588 -4.25 -32.05 -1.64
N ASN A 589 -4.48 -33.35 -1.43
CA ASN A 589 -5.55 -33.86 -0.57
C ASN A 589 -5.09 -34.01 0.89
N GLU A 590 -3.79 -33.96 1.16
CA GLU A 590 -3.20 -34.07 2.50
C GLU A 590 -3.00 -32.70 3.16
N ILE A 591 -3.29 -31.59 2.45
CA ILE A 591 -3.09 -30.23 2.97
C ILE A 591 -3.99 -29.99 4.17
N TRP A 592 -3.34 -29.73 5.31
CA TRP A 592 -3.98 -29.41 6.58
C TRP A 592 -4.23 -27.92 6.75
N SER A 593 -3.21 -27.09 6.50
CA SER A 593 -3.29 -25.64 6.61
C SER A 593 -2.20 -24.96 5.80
N PHE A 594 -2.43 -23.69 5.45
CA PHE A 594 -1.44 -22.78 4.89
C PHE A 594 -0.92 -21.85 6.00
N GLY A 595 0.32 -21.39 5.93
CA GLY A 595 0.91 -20.50 6.95
C GLY A 595 1.94 -19.53 6.39
N PRO A 596 2.19 -18.40 7.07
CA PRO A 596 1.51 -17.89 8.27
C PRO A 596 0.12 -17.29 7.99
N ASP A 597 -0.66 -17.11 9.07
CA ASP A 597 -1.96 -16.43 9.07
C ASP A 597 -3.01 -17.04 8.09
N GLY A 598 -2.89 -18.33 7.75
CA GLY A 598 -3.79 -19.06 6.86
C GLY A 598 -3.65 -18.72 5.38
N ARG A 599 -2.74 -17.88 4.98
CA ARG A 599 -2.56 -17.35 3.61
C ARG A 599 -1.12 -17.34 3.09
N GLY A 600 -0.16 -17.74 3.92
CA GLY A 600 1.26 -17.68 3.55
C GLY A 600 1.69 -18.86 2.65
N PRO A 601 2.89 -18.77 2.07
CA PRO A 601 3.43 -19.71 1.11
C PRO A 601 4.08 -20.94 1.76
N ASN A 602 3.59 -21.38 2.93
CA ASN A 602 4.03 -22.62 3.59
C ASN A 602 2.84 -23.56 3.77
N ILE A 603 3.12 -24.85 3.78
CA ILE A 603 2.10 -25.90 3.83
C ILE A 603 2.34 -26.81 5.02
N LEU A 604 1.25 -27.18 5.70
CA LEU A 604 1.22 -28.27 6.67
C LEU A 604 0.51 -29.46 6.03
N LEU A 605 1.14 -30.64 5.98
CA LEU A 605 0.58 -31.88 5.47
C LEU A 605 0.27 -32.84 6.60
N ASN A 606 -0.89 -33.50 6.52
CA ASN A 606 -1.29 -34.58 7.41
C ASN A 606 -1.00 -35.95 6.76
N ARG A 607 -0.03 -36.68 7.30
CA ARG A 607 0.28 -38.05 6.96
C ARG A 607 0.20 -38.97 8.16
N ILE A 608 -0.63 -38.64 9.14
CA ILE A 608 -0.84 -39.45 10.35
C ILE A 608 -1.78 -40.64 10.00
N PRO A 609 -1.33 -41.91 10.07
CA PRO A 609 -2.18 -43.03 9.72
C PRO A 609 -3.43 -43.18 10.57
N ALA A 610 -3.37 -42.77 11.82
CA ALA A 610 -4.44 -42.89 12.80
C ALA A 610 -5.42 -41.72 12.82
N TYR A 611 -5.16 -40.63 12.05
CA TYR A 611 -5.97 -39.43 12.06
C TYR A 611 -6.41 -39.03 10.65
N ALA A 612 -7.58 -39.54 10.24
CA ALA A 612 -8.23 -39.15 9.00
C ALA A 612 -8.88 -37.79 9.15
N ARG A 613 -8.18 -36.73 8.77
CA ARG A 613 -8.67 -35.38 8.73
C ARG A 613 -9.02 -34.96 7.31
N HIS A 614 -10.07 -34.19 7.16
CA HIS A 614 -10.42 -33.62 5.87
C HIS A 614 -9.37 -32.61 5.38
N SER A 615 -9.16 -32.61 4.09
CA SER A 615 -8.33 -31.61 3.42
C SER A 615 -8.92 -30.21 3.60
N VAL A 616 -8.07 -29.19 3.53
CA VAL A 616 -8.49 -27.76 3.59
C VAL A 616 -9.53 -27.41 2.52
N TRP A 617 -9.64 -28.23 1.45
CA TRP A 617 -10.59 -28.04 0.34
C TRP A 617 -11.98 -28.63 0.61
N GLU A 618 -12.11 -29.47 1.60
CA GLU A 618 -13.34 -30.21 1.91
C GLU A 618 -14.11 -29.55 3.05
N LYS A 619 -15.38 -29.97 3.22
CA LYS A 619 -16.16 -29.51 4.36
C LYS A 619 -15.60 -30.14 5.63
N ALA A 620 -15.42 -29.32 6.65
CA ALA A 620 -15.12 -29.83 7.97
C ALA A 620 -16.29 -30.73 8.44
N THR A 621 -15.99 -31.99 8.69
CA THR A 621 -16.91 -32.93 9.34
C THR A 621 -16.31 -33.33 10.69
N THR A 622 -17.13 -33.55 11.68
CA THR A 622 -16.68 -33.98 13.00
C THR A 622 -16.00 -35.34 12.90
N SER A 623 -14.72 -35.39 13.28
CA SER A 623 -13.95 -36.63 13.39
C SER A 623 -14.11 -37.16 14.82
N ASP A 624 -14.39 -38.47 14.97
CA ASP A 624 -14.50 -39.14 16.27
C ASP A 624 -13.14 -39.34 16.98
N SER A 625 -12.06 -38.83 16.40
CA SER A 625 -10.71 -38.95 16.96
C SER A 625 -10.51 -37.96 18.13
N PRO A 626 -9.91 -38.38 19.27
CA PRO A 626 -9.56 -37.48 20.36
C PRO A 626 -8.57 -36.36 19.96
N LEU A 627 -7.84 -36.54 18.85
CA LEU A 627 -6.93 -35.53 18.28
C LEU A 627 -7.69 -34.34 17.68
N ALA A 628 -8.94 -34.55 17.27
CA ALA A 628 -9.76 -33.49 16.67
C ALA A 628 -10.01 -32.32 17.64
N LEU A 629 -10.05 -32.58 18.97
CA LEU A 629 -10.18 -31.54 20.00
C LEU A 629 -9.01 -30.55 20.03
N TYR A 630 -7.85 -31.01 19.59
CA TYR A 630 -6.59 -30.24 19.62
C TYR A 630 -6.13 -29.78 18.22
N ASP A 631 -6.92 -30.04 17.18
CA ASP A 631 -6.61 -29.69 15.78
C ASP A 631 -6.30 -28.21 15.63
N THR A 632 -7.18 -27.35 16.11
CA THR A 632 -7.00 -25.88 16.06
C THR A 632 -5.76 -25.41 16.83
N SER A 633 -5.46 -26.06 17.98
CA SER A 633 -4.27 -25.76 18.77
C SER A 633 -2.99 -26.12 18.03
N PHE A 634 -2.96 -27.25 17.32
CA PHE A 634 -1.82 -27.65 16.49
C PHE A 634 -1.60 -26.71 15.32
N VAL A 635 -2.68 -26.36 14.62
CA VAL A 635 -2.65 -25.38 13.52
C VAL A 635 -2.17 -23.99 14.02
N THR A 636 -2.62 -23.56 15.20
CA THR A 636 -2.14 -22.30 15.80
C THR A 636 -0.63 -22.33 16.06
N GLY A 637 -0.10 -23.46 16.56
CA GLY A 637 1.33 -23.67 16.74
C GLY A 637 2.10 -23.60 15.42
N PHE A 638 1.56 -24.17 14.34
CA PHE A 638 2.11 -24.06 12.99
C PHE A 638 2.09 -22.62 12.47
N GLN A 639 1.00 -21.87 12.67
CA GLN A 639 0.93 -20.47 12.30
C GLN A 639 2.00 -19.63 13.02
N MET A 640 2.18 -19.88 14.32
CA MET A 640 3.22 -19.20 15.10
C MET A 640 4.64 -19.58 14.67
N ALA A 641 4.90 -20.87 14.34
CA ALA A 641 6.20 -21.31 13.87
C ALA A 641 6.57 -20.69 12.52
N THR A 642 5.62 -20.66 11.57
CA THR A 642 5.82 -20.08 10.24
C THR A 642 5.89 -18.56 10.24
N LYS A 643 5.30 -17.89 11.23
CA LYS A 643 5.35 -16.43 11.38
C LYS A 643 6.70 -15.93 11.90
N ALA A 644 7.39 -16.74 12.70
CA ALA A 644 8.68 -16.40 13.30
C ALA A 644 9.64 -17.60 13.20
N GLY A 645 10.52 -17.57 12.20
CA GLY A 645 11.53 -18.62 11.98
C GLY A 645 12.65 -18.60 13.00
N PRO A 646 13.52 -19.62 13.02
CA PRO A 646 14.60 -19.74 14.01
C PRO A 646 15.85 -18.88 13.69
N LEU A 647 16.08 -18.47 12.43
CA LEU A 647 17.27 -17.71 12.05
C LEU A 647 17.27 -16.30 12.65
N CYS A 648 16.23 -15.52 12.39
CA CYS A 648 16.14 -14.13 12.83
C CYS A 648 14.69 -13.71 13.19
N GLU A 649 13.81 -14.68 13.46
CA GLU A 649 12.39 -14.46 13.75
C GLU A 649 11.66 -13.71 12.64
N GLU A 650 12.01 -14.01 11.37
CA GLU A 650 11.29 -13.54 10.20
C GLU A 650 10.35 -14.63 9.66
N PRO A 651 9.30 -14.27 8.90
CA PRO A 651 8.36 -15.24 8.36
C PRO A 651 9.03 -16.28 7.45
N MET A 652 8.61 -17.54 7.56
CA MET A 652 9.08 -18.61 6.67
C MET A 652 8.42 -18.52 5.30
N MET A 653 9.10 -19.03 4.29
CA MET A 653 8.64 -19.08 2.91
C MET A 653 9.09 -20.37 2.21
N GLY A 654 8.15 -21.03 1.50
CA GLY A 654 8.48 -22.20 0.70
C GLY A 654 8.83 -23.44 1.52
N VAL A 655 8.25 -23.61 2.70
CA VAL A 655 8.49 -24.75 3.60
C VAL A 655 7.23 -25.60 3.71
N CYS A 656 7.40 -26.89 3.58
CA CYS A 656 6.36 -27.88 3.85
C CYS A 656 6.71 -28.65 5.13
N PHE A 657 5.79 -28.66 6.08
CA PHE A 657 5.88 -29.49 7.27
C PHE A 657 4.98 -30.71 7.12
N VAL A 658 5.56 -31.89 7.24
CA VAL A 658 4.87 -33.17 7.13
C VAL A 658 4.78 -33.79 8.52
N VAL A 659 3.56 -33.97 9.01
CA VAL A 659 3.30 -34.66 10.28
C VAL A 659 3.06 -36.14 9.99
N GLU A 660 3.98 -36.98 10.44
CA GLU A 660 3.97 -38.43 10.17
C GLU A 660 3.33 -39.26 11.31
N ASP A 661 3.51 -38.80 12.55
CA ASP A 661 2.91 -39.45 13.73
C ASP A 661 2.57 -38.37 14.79
N TRP A 662 1.37 -38.51 15.33
CA TRP A 662 0.91 -37.69 16.45
C TRP A 662 -0.02 -38.52 17.32
N SER A 663 0.45 -38.80 18.54
CA SER A 663 -0.32 -39.56 19.52
C SER A 663 -0.25 -38.85 20.89
N LEU A 664 -1.37 -38.84 21.60
CA LEU A 664 -1.47 -38.29 22.94
C LEU A 664 -1.41 -39.40 23.98
N THR A 665 -0.62 -39.22 25.02
CA THR A 665 -0.51 -40.17 26.11
C THR A 665 -1.70 -39.98 27.08
N LEU A 666 -2.68 -40.86 26.96
CA LEU A 666 -3.78 -40.94 27.93
C LEU A 666 -3.25 -41.73 29.12
N THR A 667 -2.97 -41.09 30.25
CA THR A 667 -2.64 -41.76 31.50
C THR A 667 -3.94 -42.28 32.15
N THR A 668 -4.18 -43.56 32.06
CA THR A 668 -5.17 -44.23 32.91
C THR A 668 -4.56 -44.35 34.30
N ASN A 669 -5.05 -43.61 35.27
CA ASN A 669 -4.74 -43.91 36.66
C ASN A 669 -5.51 -45.17 37.10
N THR A 670 -4.89 -46.31 37.02
CA THR A 670 -5.34 -47.59 37.59
C THR A 670 -4.97 -47.68 39.04
N ASP A 671 -5.47 -46.79 39.90
CA ASP A 671 -5.52 -47.00 41.31
C ASP A 671 -6.96 -46.83 41.79
N LEU A 672 -7.57 -47.95 42.18
CA LEU A 672 -8.95 -48.15 42.70
C LEU A 672 -9.96 -48.53 41.60
N GLY A 673 -9.96 -49.81 41.18
CA GLY A 673 -11.13 -50.71 40.96
C GLY A 673 -12.39 -50.25 40.22
N GLU A 674 -12.45 -49.04 39.64
CA GLU A 674 -13.57 -48.61 38.80
C GLU A 674 -12.99 -48.03 37.51
N GLU A 675 -13.41 -48.59 36.37
CA GLU A 675 -13.11 -48.09 35.03
C GLU A 675 -13.71 -46.69 34.80
N ASN A 676 -13.13 -45.67 35.43
CA ASN A 676 -13.37 -44.29 35.06
C ASN A 676 -12.20 -43.81 34.21
N THR A 677 -12.41 -43.74 32.91
CA THR A 677 -11.56 -43.07 31.92
C THR A 677 -11.40 -41.60 32.32
N ARG A 678 -10.41 -41.31 33.16
CA ARG A 678 -10.00 -39.93 33.44
C ARG A 678 -9.20 -39.45 32.24
N THR A 679 -9.83 -38.70 31.38
CA THR A 679 -9.16 -37.92 30.35
C THR A 679 -8.24 -36.94 31.05
N VAL A 680 -6.93 -37.07 30.87
CA VAL A 680 -5.96 -36.02 31.24
C VAL A 680 -6.25 -34.82 30.36
N ASN A 681 -6.79 -33.75 30.92
CA ASN A 681 -6.99 -32.49 30.23
C ASN A 681 -5.62 -31.87 29.90
N ILE A 682 -5.14 -32.16 28.70
CA ILE A 682 -3.97 -31.49 28.16
C ILE A 682 -4.39 -30.06 27.80
N SER A 683 -3.70 -29.07 28.32
CA SER A 683 -4.00 -27.68 27.99
C SER A 683 -3.67 -27.38 26.51
N SER A 684 -4.57 -26.67 25.82
CA SER A 684 -4.36 -26.18 24.44
C SER A 684 -3.04 -25.42 24.29
N GLY A 685 -2.66 -24.64 25.29
CA GLY A 685 -1.38 -23.91 25.31
C GLY A 685 -0.14 -24.81 25.28
N GLN A 686 -0.20 -25.99 25.93
CA GLN A 686 0.91 -26.96 25.90
C GLN A 686 1.08 -27.57 24.50
N ILE A 687 -0.01 -27.83 23.80
CA ILE A 687 0.03 -28.34 22.41
C ILE A 687 0.53 -27.28 21.45
N ILE A 688 0.10 -26.02 21.60
CA ILE A 688 0.60 -24.90 20.80
C ILE A 688 2.12 -24.76 20.96
N SER A 689 2.63 -24.80 22.19
CA SER A 689 4.07 -24.70 22.45
C SER A 689 4.82 -25.91 21.88
N LEU A 690 4.31 -27.13 22.11
CA LEU A 690 4.90 -28.38 21.61
C LEU A 690 5.00 -28.36 20.09
N SER A 691 3.92 -28.05 19.39
CA SER A 691 3.89 -28.01 17.92
C SER A 691 4.84 -26.92 17.38
N LYS A 692 4.79 -25.69 17.92
CA LYS A 692 5.67 -24.60 17.53
C LYS A 692 7.15 -24.97 17.66
N ASP A 693 7.57 -25.49 18.82
CA ASP A 693 8.97 -25.80 19.09
C ASP A 693 9.49 -26.96 18.23
N ASN A 694 8.66 -27.98 17.98
CA ASN A 694 9.06 -29.11 17.14
C ASN A 694 9.13 -28.76 15.65
N LEU A 695 8.21 -27.94 15.16
CA LEU A 695 8.25 -27.45 13.79
C LEU A 695 9.51 -26.57 13.56
N ARG A 696 9.87 -25.71 14.50
CA ARG A 696 11.11 -24.94 14.43
C ARG A 696 12.35 -25.84 14.45
N LYS A 697 12.40 -26.85 15.30
CA LYS A 697 13.48 -27.83 15.31
C LYS A 697 13.60 -28.62 14.01
N ALA A 698 12.47 -29.00 13.41
CA ALA A 698 12.48 -29.68 12.11
C ALA A 698 13.02 -28.79 10.98
N PHE A 699 12.77 -27.50 11.04
CA PHE A 699 13.35 -26.51 10.14
C PHE A 699 14.87 -26.38 10.36
N GLU A 700 15.33 -26.32 11.62
CA GLU A 700 16.76 -26.19 11.99
C GLU A 700 17.62 -27.35 11.51
N GLN A 701 17.04 -28.54 11.34
CA GLN A 701 17.76 -29.73 10.84
C GLN A 701 17.99 -29.72 9.32
N GLN A 702 17.35 -28.79 8.58
CA GLN A 702 17.50 -28.66 7.13
C GLN A 702 18.53 -27.57 6.76
N CYS A 703 18.88 -27.51 5.48
CA CYS A 703 19.76 -26.47 4.95
C CYS A 703 19.01 -25.13 4.90
N GLN A 704 19.20 -24.31 5.92
CA GLN A 704 18.54 -23.02 6.07
C GLN A 704 19.13 -21.98 5.14
N ARG A 705 18.28 -21.09 4.60
CA ARG A 705 18.69 -19.96 3.76
C ARG A 705 17.86 -18.73 4.11
N LEU A 706 18.44 -17.55 3.85
CA LEU A 706 17.77 -16.28 3.96
C LEU A 706 17.19 -15.89 2.59
N VAL A 707 16.00 -15.31 2.60
CA VAL A 707 15.32 -14.79 1.40
C VAL A 707 15.26 -13.28 1.49
N CYS A 708 15.75 -12.62 0.45
CA CYS A 708 15.76 -11.16 0.34
C CYS A 708 14.66 -10.65 -0.57
N ALA A 709 14.09 -9.50 -0.23
CA ALA A 709 13.24 -8.75 -1.12
C ALA A 709 14.07 -8.09 -2.23
N MET A 710 13.62 -8.15 -3.48
CA MET A 710 14.30 -7.59 -4.64
C MET A 710 13.51 -6.49 -5.29
N TYR A 711 14.16 -5.38 -5.60
CA TYR A 711 13.63 -4.36 -6.49
C TYR A 711 13.97 -4.69 -7.94
N SER A 712 13.02 -4.52 -8.84
CA SER A 712 13.27 -4.33 -10.26
C SER A 712 13.66 -2.88 -10.48
N CYS A 713 14.85 -2.67 -10.98
CA CYS A 713 15.42 -1.35 -11.23
C CYS A 713 15.52 -1.14 -12.74
N VAL A 714 14.69 -0.27 -13.29
CA VAL A 714 14.80 0.16 -14.69
C VAL A 714 15.63 1.45 -14.73
N ILE A 715 16.76 1.41 -15.43
CA ILE A 715 17.72 2.52 -15.49
C ILE A 715 17.82 3.00 -16.94
N SER A 716 17.42 4.23 -17.17
CA SER A 716 17.72 4.93 -18.43
C SER A 716 19.08 5.60 -18.32
N VAL A 717 20.01 5.28 -19.22
CA VAL A 717 21.41 5.71 -19.15
C VAL A 717 21.97 5.96 -20.54
N THR A 718 22.87 6.95 -20.69
CA THR A 718 23.59 7.21 -21.94
C THR A 718 24.71 6.20 -22.13
N SER A 719 25.06 5.90 -23.37
CA SER A 719 26.11 4.92 -23.73
C SER A 719 27.48 5.21 -23.10
N GLU A 720 27.79 6.50 -22.84
CA GLU A 720 29.09 6.93 -22.31
C GLU A 720 29.30 6.51 -20.85
N VAL A 721 28.24 6.42 -20.06
CA VAL A 721 28.33 6.15 -18.61
C VAL A 721 27.79 4.77 -18.19
N VAL A 722 27.44 3.91 -19.17
CA VAL A 722 26.96 2.53 -18.92
C VAL A 722 27.91 1.73 -18.05
N GLY A 723 29.24 1.81 -18.29
CA GLY A 723 30.24 1.10 -17.51
C GLY A 723 30.27 1.52 -16.02
N LYS A 724 30.05 2.82 -15.75
CA LYS A 724 29.97 3.33 -14.38
C LYS A 724 28.70 2.82 -13.68
N MET A 725 27.59 2.76 -14.41
CA MET A 725 26.33 2.20 -13.90
C MET A 725 26.49 0.73 -13.51
N TYR A 726 27.10 -0.11 -14.37
CA TYR A 726 27.37 -1.52 -14.04
C TYR A 726 28.25 -1.66 -12.79
N SER A 727 29.27 -0.83 -12.63
CA SER A 727 30.13 -0.83 -11.43
C SER A 727 29.34 -0.52 -10.17
N VAL A 728 28.39 0.43 -10.19
CA VAL A 728 27.58 0.76 -9.01
C VAL A 728 26.60 -0.38 -8.70
N ILE A 729 25.96 -0.98 -9.71
CA ILE A 729 25.06 -2.12 -9.50
C ILE A 729 25.81 -3.32 -8.91
N GLY A 730 26.98 -3.67 -9.48
CA GLY A 730 27.79 -4.80 -8.98
C GLY A 730 28.26 -4.60 -7.55
N LYS A 731 28.67 -3.37 -7.19
CA LYS A 731 29.07 -3.02 -5.81
C LYS A 731 27.91 -3.23 -4.80
N ARG A 732 26.68 -3.03 -5.25
CA ARG A 732 25.45 -3.19 -4.46
C ARG A 732 24.82 -4.57 -4.58
N GLN A 733 25.56 -5.58 -5.02
CA GLN A 733 25.08 -6.96 -5.19
C GLN A 733 23.87 -7.06 -6.15
N GLY A 734 23.72 -6.09 -7.04
CA GLY A 734 22.66 -6.10 -8.05
C GLY A 734 23.05 -6.95 -9.25
N ARG A 735 22.05 -7.55 -9.90
CA ARG A 735 22.19 -8.39 -11.09
C ARG A 735 21.46 -7.75 -12.28
N VAL A 736 22.18 -7.51 -13.38
CA VAL A 736 21.54 -7.02 -14.60
C VAL A 736 20.88 -8.20 -15.34
N VAL A 737 19.65 -8.01 -15.73
CA VAL A 737 18.81 -9.02 -16.39
C VAL A 737 18.73 -8.77 -17.87
N ASP A 738 18.52 -7.52 -18.25
CA ASP A 738 18.28 -7.11 -19.63
C ASP A 738 18.80 -5.72 -19.90
N GLY A 739 19.14 -5.43 -21.16
CA GLY A 739 19.64 -4.11 -21.57
C GLY A 739 19.43 -3.86 -23.05
N ASP A 740 18.45 -3.00 -23.37
CA ASP A 740 18.11 -2.63 -24.72
C ASP A 740 18.48 -1.20 -25.04
N ILE A 741 18.91 -0.98 -26.28
CA ILE A 741 19.11 0.37 -26.83
C ILE A 741 17.74 0.90 -27.27
N THR A 742 17.40 2.09 -26.79
CA THR A 742 16.20 2.77 -27.29
C THR A 742 16.39 3.12 -28.77
N GLU A 743 15.53 2.60 -29.64
CA GLU A 743 15.61 2.83 -31.09
C GLU A 743 15.64 4.34 -31.43
N GLY A 744 16.65 4.77 -32.20
CA GLY A 744 16.81 6.16 -32.57
C GLY A 744 17.42 7.07 -31.51
N SER A 745 17.89 6.54 -30.39
CA SER A 745 18.56 7.27 -29.31
C SER A 745 19.89 6.62 -28.95
N THR A 746 20.78 7.39 -28.31
CA THR A 746 22.01 6.89 -27.70
C THR A 746 21.82 6.39 -26.27
N SER A 747 20.58 6.34 -25.82
CA SER A 747 20.23 5.90 -24.45
C SER A 747 19.93 4.40 -24.40
N TRP A 748 20.37 3.79 -23.32
CA TRP A 748 20.08 2.40 -22.95
C TRP A 748 19.02 2.36 -21.87
N ASN A 749 18.11 1.42 -21.95
CA ASN A 749 17.24 1.02 -20.87
C ASN A 749 17.74 -0.31 -20.32
N VAL A 750 18.27 -0.28 -19.12
CA VAL A 750 18.82 -1.46 -18.44
C VAL A 750 17.91 -1.86 -17.31
N THR A 751 17.50 -3.13 -17.32
CA THR A 751 16.71 -3.72 -16.23
C THR A 751 17.62 -4.55 -15.35
N ALA A 752 17.64 -4.24 -14.06
CA ALA A 752 18.46 -4.94 -13.06
C ALA A 752 17.62 -5.30 -11.84
N TYR A 753 17.98 -6.38 -11.15
CA TYR A 753 17.47 -6.69 -9.82
C TYR A 753 18.45 -6.20 -8.76
N LEU A 754 17.93 -5.54 -7.74
CA LEU A 754 18.71 -4.98 -6.64
C LEU A 754 18.11 -5.41 -5.30
N PRO A 755 18.89 -5.96 -4.34
CA PRO A 755 18.39 -6.23 -3.00
C PRO A 755 17.90 -4.95 -2.32
N VAL A 756 16.71 -5.02 -1.71
CA VAL A 756 16.10 -3.86 -1.04
C VAL A 756 17.00 -3.29 0.05
N ILE A 757 17.73 -4.14 0.76
CA ILE A 757 18.67 -3.71 1.81
C ILE A 757 19.83 -2.85 1.26
N GLU A 758 20.28 -3.11 0.04
CA GLU A 758 21.36 -2.38 -0.64
C GLU A 758 20.86 -1.17 -1.46
N SER A 759 19.53 -0.93 -1.48
CA SER A 759 18.94 0.16 -2.23
C SER A 759 19.12 1.54 -1.59
N MET A 760 19.48 1.59 -0.30
CA MET A 760 19.66 2.84 0.42
C MET A 760 20.80 3.68 -0.19
N ASN A 761 20.51 4.95 -0.48
CA ASN A 761 21.41 5.88 -1.18
C ASN A 761 21.86 5.44 -2.59
N PHE A 762 21.31 4.35 -3.14
CA PHE A 762 21.67 3.86 -4.47
C PHE A 762 21.43 4.91 -5.56
N ALA A 763 20.28 5.55 -5.56
CA ALA A 763 19.92 6.56 -6.55
C ALA A 763 20.88 7.77 -6.51
N ASN A 764 21.31 8.17 -5.32
CA ASN A 764 22.25 9.28 -5.15
C ASN A 764 23.67 8.89 -5.59
N GLU A 765 24.13 7.68 -5.26
CA GLU A 765 25.44 7.15 -5.67
C GLU A 765 25.48 6.99 -7.20
N LEU A 766 24.43 6.46 -7.79
CA LEU A 766 24.30 6.31 -9.23
C LEU A 766 24.36 7.68 -9.94
N ARG A 767 23.59 8.66 -9.50
CA ARG A 767 23.61 10.02 -10.06
C ARG A 767 24.99 10.69 -9.94
N LYS A 768 25.65 10.55 -8.78
CA LYS A 768 26.99 11.08 -8.57
C LYS A 768 28.01 10.44 -9.51
N SER A 769 27.98 9.12 -9.68
CA SER A 769 28.94 8.40 -10.53
C SER A 769 28.72 8.65 -12.01
N THR A 770 27.48 8.88 -12.44
CA THR A 770 27.08 9.10 -13.83
C THR A 770 26.88 10.59 -14.18
N SER A 771 27.23 11.52 -13.29
CA SER A 771 27.05 12.97 -13.47
C SER A 771 25.58 13.37 -13.77
N GLY A 772 24.62 12.59 -13.29
CA GLY A 772 23.18 12.82 -13.46
C GLY A 772 22.57 12.20 -14.73
N GLU A 773 23.37 11.50 -15.56
CA GLU A 773 22.90 10.90 -16.81
C GLU A 773 22.17 9.56 -16.65
N ALA A 774 22.14 8.99 -15.46
CA ALA A 774 21.41 7.77 -15.17
C ALA A 774 20.23 8.06 -14.23
N MET A 775 19.04 7.59 -14.60
CA MET A 775 17.82 7.72 -13.79
C MET A 775 17.28 6.33 -13.44
N PRO A 776 17.41 5.89 -12.18
CA PRO A 776 16.86 4.62 -11.73
C PRO A 776 15.39 4.77 -11.32
N GLN A 777 14.58 3.77 -11.67
CA GLN A 777 13.23 3.57 -11.16
C GLN A 777 13.19 2.24 -10.42
N LEU A 778 12.87 2.28 -9.13
CA LEU A 778 12.85 1.12 -8.25
C LEU A 778 11.41 0.72 -7.96
N VAL A 779 11.05 -0.53 -8.28
CA VAL A 779 9.73 -1.11 -7.98
C VAL A 779 9.95 -2.49 -7.35
N PHE A 780 9.21 -2.81 -6.29
CA PHE A 780 9.27 -4.17 -5.73
C PHE A 780 8.90 -5.20 -6.78
N SER A 781 9.71 -6.26 -6.90
CA SER A 781 9.51 -7.32 -7.89
C SER A 781 9.16 -8.65 -7.22
N HIS A 782 10.08 -9.25 -6.52
CA HIS A 782 9.94 -10.61 -5.99
C HIS A 782 10.86 -10.86 -4.79
N TRP A 783 10.73 -12.06 -4.25
CA TRP A 783 11.60 -12.58 -3.18
C TRP A 783 12.59 -13.56 -3.77
N GLU A 784 13.87 -13.40 -3.49
CA GLU A 784 14.95 -14.25 -4.00
C GLU A 784 15.72 -14.89 -2.84
N VAL A 785 16.01 -16.19 -2.97
CA VAL A 785 16.80 -16.94 -1.98
C VAL A 785 18.28 -16.57 -2.14
N LEU A 786 18.94 -16.25 -1.04
CA LEU A 786 20.39 -16.08 -1.03
C LEU A 786 21.06 -17.45 -1.01
N ASP A 787 21.89 -17.74 -2.02
CA ASP A 787 22.59 -19.03 -2.15
C ASP A 787 23.67 -19.24 -1.07
N ILE A 788 24.08 -18.17 -0.38
CA ILE A 788 25.14 -18.20 0.64
C ILE A 788 24.61 -18.88 1.90
N ASP A 789 25.37 -19.88 2.38
CA ASP A 789 25.09 -20.54 3.66
C ASP A 789 25.39 -19.59 4.83
N PRO A 790 24.39 -19.27 5.68
CA PRO A 790 24.59 -18.39 6.83
C PRO A 790 25.59 -18.93 7.84
N PHE A 791 25.77 -20.24 7.89
CA PHE A 791 26.66 -20.95 8.85
C PHE A 791 28.02 -21.31 8.26
N TRP A 792 28.31 -20.90 7.02
CA TRP A 792 29.61 -21.13 6.41
C TRP A 792 30.72 -20.40 7.20
N GLU A 793 31.75 -21.16 7.54
CA GLU A 793 32.96 -20.66 8.17
C GLU A 793 34.18 -21.16 7.40
N PRO A 794 35.27 -20.34 7.23
CA PRO A 794 36.46 -20.79 6.53
C PRO A 794 37.12 -21.91 7.34
N GLN A 795 37.42 -23.03 6.69
CA GLN A 795 38.03 -24.22 7.33
C GLN A 795 39.42 -24.51 6.81
N THR A 796 39.71 -24.19 5.56
CA THR A 796 41.03 -24.41 4.97
C THR A 796 42.00 -23.32 5.38
N THR A 797 43.31 -23.66 5.52
CA THR A 797 44.34 -22.68 5.85
C THR A 797 44.44 -21.54 4.85
N GLU A 798 44.15 -21.79 3.58
CA GLU A 798 44.06 -20.77 2.51
C GLU A 798 42.88 -19.84 2.69
N GLU A 799 41.70 -20.36 3.03
CA GLU A 799 40.51 -19.57 3.32
C GLU A 799 40.69 -18.74 4.60
N LEU A 800 41.33 -19.33 5.65
CA LEU A 800 41.66 -18.61 6.88
C LEU A 800 42.65 -17.47 6.63
N MET A 801 43.64 -17.69 5.74
CA MET A 801 44.57 -16.62 5.34
C MET A 801 43.88 -15.53 4.51
N HIS A 802 42.94 -15.90 3.67
CA HIS A 802 42.22 -14.95 2.78
C HIS A 802 41.15 -14.16 3.52
N TRP A 803 40.35 -14.81 4.34
CA TRP A 803 39.19 -14.23 5.02
C TRP A 803 39.40 -13.87 6.48
N GLY A 804 40.43 -14.41 7.11
CA GLY A 804 40.71 -14.29 8.54
C GLY A 804 39.81 -15.21 9.40
N GLU A 805 40.10 -15.27 10.70
CA GLU A 805 39.32 -16.06 11.65
C GLU A 805 37.85 -15.57 11.81
N LYS A 806 37.63 -14.29 11.49
CA LYS A 806 36.30 -13.67 11.47
C LYS A 806 35.82 -13.52 10.02
N SER A 807 35.08 -14.48 9.54
CA SER A 807 34.49 -14.47 8.19
C SER A 807 33.21 -13.61 8.06
N ASP A 808 32.83 -12.89 9.10
CA ASP A 808 31.61 -12.05 9.13
C ASP A 808 31.56 -11.00 8.00
N SER A 809 32.72 -10.51 7.56
CA SER A 809 32.82 -9.58 6.43
C SER A 809 32.60 -10.26 5.07
N ALA A 810 32.85 -11.56 4.98
CA ALA A 810 32.73 -12.35 3.77
C ALA A 810 31.34 -13.00 3.62
N ASN A 811 30.71 -13.40 4.74
CA ASN A 811 29.40 -14.02 4.75
C ASN A 811 28.28 -12.97 4.83
N LEU A 812 27.75 -12.58 3.67
CA LEU A 812 26.69 -11.58 3.54
C LEU A 812 25.40 -11.99 4.24
N ALA A 813 25.00 -13.26 4.14
CA ALA A 813 23.80 -13.78 4.78
C ALA A 813 23.89 -13.68 6.31
N ARG A 814 25.04 -14.07 6.89
CA ARG A 814 25.28 -13.95 8.34
C ARG A 814 25.28 -12.49 8.80
N LYS A 815 25.88 -11.59 8.01
CA LYS A 815 25.87 -10.15 8.30
C LYS A 815 24.44 -9.61 8.39
N TYR A 816 23.57 -9.99 7.45
CA TYR A 816 22.16 -9.56 7.45
C TYR A 816 21.40 -10.18 8.63
N ILE A 817 21.56 -11.47 8.90
CA ILE A 817 20.94 -12.15 10.04
C ILE A 817 21.35 -11.48 11.35
N ASN A 818 22.64 -11.23 11.57
CA ASN A 818 23.16 -10.60 12.79
C ASN A 818 22.62 -9.17 12.93
N ALA A 819 22.51 -8.41 11.85
CA ALA A 819 21.92 -7.08 11.87
C ALA A 819 20.44 -7.10 12.30
N VAL A 820 19.65 -8.06 11.78
CA VAL A 820 18.26 -8.23 12.17
C VAL A 820 18.13 -8.71 13.62
N ARG A 821 18.92 -9.71 14.02
CA ARG A 821 18.94 -10.24 15.41
C ARG A 821 19.30 -9.15 16.43
N LYS A 822 20.34 -8.35 16.13
CA LYS A 822 20.73 -7.21 16.98
C LYS A 822 19.60 -6.22 17.18
N ARG A 823 18.89 -5.93 16.11
CA ARG A 823 17.77 -4.98 16.13
C ARG A 823 16.57 -5.53 16.91
N LYS A 824 16.28 -6.82 16.81
CA LYS A 824 15.22 -7.51 17.57
C LYS A 824 15.63 -7.84 19.02
N GLY A 825 16.85 -7.53 19.43
CA GLY A 825 17.34 -7.88 20.77
C GLY A 825 17.61 -9.38 20.98
N LEU A 826 17.73 -10.14 19.89
CA LEU A 826 18.03 -11.56 19.93
C LEU A 826 19.53 -11.79 20.17
N ALA A 827 19.87 -12.93 20.79
CA ALA A 827 21.25 -13.31 21.02
C ALA A 827 22.01 -13.43 19.69
N ILE A 828 23.23 -12.87 19.66
CA ILE A 828 24.13 -12.93 18.52
C ILE A 828 25.36 -13.73 18.93
N ASP A 829 25.73 -14.70 18.11
CA ASP A 829 26.97 -15.45 18.28
C ASP A 829 28.15 -14.61 17.75
N GLU A 830 28.62 -13.67 18.55
CA GLU A 830 29.84 -12.93 18.24
C GLU A 830 31.06 -13.68 18.81
N LYS A 831 32.02 -14.04 17.96
CA LYS A 831 33.30 -14.56 18.41
C LYS A 831 34.05 -13.44 19.13
N ILE A 832 34.22 -13.57 20.45
CA ILE A 832 35.04 -12.65 21.25
C ILE A 832 36.50 -12.97 20.94
N VAL A 833 37.22 -12.00 20.37
CA VAL A 833 38.63 -12.13 20.11
C VAL A 833 39.36 -11.65 21.35
N GLU A 834 40.13 -12.53 21.99
CA GLU A 834 40.84 -12.24 23.23
C GLU A 834 41.83 -11.05 23.15
N PHE A 835 42.33 -10.70 21.96
CA PHE A 835 43.27 -9.61 21.74
C PHE A 835 42.71 -8.50 20.85
N ALA A 836 41.48 -8.10 21.10
CA ALA A 836 40.76 -7.09 20.28
C ALA A 836 41.51 -5.75 20.15
N GLU A 837 42.33 -5.34 21.12
CA GLU A 837 43.08 -4.10 21.04
C GLU A 837 44.21 -4.13 19.99
N LYS A 838 44.85 -5.27 19.78
CA LYS A 838 45.87 -5.43 18.71
C LYS A 838 45.25 -5.39 17.30
N GLN A 839 44.05 -5.88 17.14
CA GLN A 839 43.34 -5.83 15.84
C GLN A 839 42.86 -4.43 15.50
N ARG A 840 42.46 -3.60 16.46
CA ARG A 840 42.08 -2.20 16.22
C ARG A 840 43.22 -1.34 15.66
N THR A 841 44.48 -1.63 16.04
CA THR A 841 45.63 -0.92 15.51
C THR A 841 45.97 -1.30 14.06
N LEU A 842 45.70 -2.54 13.63
CA LEU A 842 45.93 -3.01 12.25
C LEU A 842 44.86 -2.51 11.28
N SER A 843 43.64 -2.27 11.72
CA SER A 843 42.58 -1.76 10.87
C SER A 843 42.62 -0.24 10.64
N LYS A 844 43.36 0.53 11.42
CA LYS A 844 43.54 1.98 11.25
C LYS A 844 44.54 2.37 10.14
N ASN A 845 45.32 1.43 9.64
CA ASN A 845 46.33 1.68 8.62
C ASN A 845 45.99 1.11 7.22
N LYS A 846 44.69 0.87 6.95
CA LYS A 846 44.20 0.51 5.60
C LYS A 846 43.29 1.60 5.06
#